data_694c563bb096b2cd2542c0be742dd342
#
_entry.id   694c563bb096b2cd2542c0be742dd342
#
_cell.length_a   1.000
_cell.length_b   1.000
_cell.length_c   1.000
_cell.angle_alpha   90.00
_cell.angle_beta   90.00
_cell.angle_gamma   90.00
#
_symmetry.space_group_name_H-M   'P 1'
#
loop_
_entity.id
_entity.type
_entity.pdbx_description
1 polymer ?
#
loop_
_entity_poly.entity_id
_entity_poly.type
_entity_poly.pdbx_seq_one_letter_code
_entity_poly.pdbx_strand_id
1 'polypeptide(L)'
;MKKKWLAGILTVGMLFASTPTTLFAEPFQAESEQIVVEETEAEAEAEAEDDMALPEAEAGEELFAAEDGTDEETDIIMDAPEGDVIETESGVPEGTVFQEEVIGQTEDGQDIYGGYVEAPEDTDVPLMDDVELENEALTASSIPATYNPKASGFTGGYKLPAVRNQNPYGTCWTFGSLASAEMSLARKYNVSKDLSELQLAYFTYHGGKDPVGGTAGDSVSYLSNASENYLDRGGNYIYSTVSLMNWRGAADESTVPYSKASSTLSNGLSSGYEYNKDTAHVQGYYLIDIKTNPNGAKKAIMTYGAVAASYYHSDSYYNSSTNAYYNYSSAYTNHAISIVGWDDNFSKTNFKKQPSRNGAWLIRNSWGKDNMSKYGYFWMSYEDTSLKNAAYVFLTEPANNYGHNYQYDGSIASVNINMASGGKMVAANVFQANSNAYEELKAVSFVLPENSKVNYKIRVYKDLKDASNPESGTLISSATTTGKTSYAGAYTVKLNKSVVLKKGTTFATIVELEKSGESISVQAEQSTTLWNSIKCVATAKKGQSFFKSGTRWVDYGVNHNKNFRIKAYTSNITPATYKVTFNANGGSVGTASKMVVSGDVYGTLPTPTKSNSQFLGWFTDPNSGTQIKSGTTVTIKANQTLYAHWKTSGTQVGSYGGKTFIKGSDGKTRCYNEKNQLVTNQFAFDGSYTYYMQADGTSMKDRLTYHPDGEHIIYFDTEGHEVFTNFQYCPSVGYTCYFDSQGYLYKDQITFVGNSVYYLNANGAMEQGGWFQFANGLDYGFANSDGTLITTGFSYDPYGRVVFYHWNGMVARGLISDGVYYYSMDTTDGHYLGQFPVQ
;
A
#
# COMPACT_ATOMS: atom_id res chain seq x y z
N MET A 1 44.50 10.49 17.35
CA MET A 1 44.67 10.72 18.78
C MET A 1 43.54 10.02 19.53
N LYS A 2 43.92 9.18 20.45
CA LYS A 2 43.12 8.35 21.33
C LYS A 2 42.16 9.17 22.22
N LYS A 3 41.02 8.64 22.59
CA LYS A 3 40.64 8.40 23.95
C LYS A 3 39.39 7.54 24.10
N LYS A 4 39.60 6.47 24.84
CA LYS A 4 38.63 5.55 25.46
C LYS A 4 37.98 6.21 26.67
N TRP A 5 36.81 5.71 27.11
CA TRP A 5 36.35 5.53 28.48
C TRP A 5 35.16 4.58 28.43
N LEU A 6 35.19 3.41 28.96
CA LEU A 6 35.27 2.75 30.25
C LEU A 6 33.94 2.66 30.99
N ALA A 7 33.63 1.42 31.34
CA ALA A 7 32.50 0.82 32.01
C ALA A 7 32.26 1.33 33.43
N GLY A 8 31.05 1.13 33.91
CA GLY A 8 30.68 1.17 35.32
C GLY A 8 29.69 0.09 35.68
N ILE A 9 30.18 -0.94 36.35
CA ILE A 9 29.46 -2.03 37.02
C ILE A 9 28.87 -1.47 38.32
N LEU A 10 27.63 -1.76 38.64
CA LEU A 10 27.13 -1.70 40.01
C LEU A 10 26.36 -2.97 40.33
N THR A 11 27.02 -3.81 41.09
CA THR A 11 26.53 -4.95 41.87
C THR A 11 25.83 -4.45 43.11
N VAL A 12 24.58 -4.88 43.35
CA VAL A 12 24.03 -4.89 44.71
C VAL A 12 23.44 -6.26 44.96
N GLY A 13 24.11 -7.00 45.81
CA GLY A 13 23.59 -8.24 46.39
C GLY A 13 22.65 -7.95 47.55
N MET A 14 21.62 -8.75 47.71
CA MET A 14 20.97 -8.99 48.99
C MET A 14 20.56 -10.45 49.11
N LEU A 15 21.14 -11.10 50.11
CA LEU A 15 20.67 -12.33 50.73
C LEU A 15 19.27 -12.12 51.32
N PHE A 16 18.42 -13.13 51.26
CA PHE A 16 17.70 -13.67 52.44
C PHE A 16 16.84 -14.85 52.01
N ALA A 17 17.19 -15.97 52.57
CA ALA A 17 16.43 -16.80 53.54
C ALA A 17 15.25 -17.59 52.98
N SER A 18 15.45 -18.86 53.01
CA SER A 18 14.57 -20.01 52.85
C SER A 18 13.39 -20.03 53.82
N THR A 19 12.19 -20.25 53.35
CA THR A 19 11.17 -21.11 53.99
C THR A 19 10.33 -21.80 52.91
N PRO A 20 10.02 -23.08 53.09
CA PRO A 20 9.22 -23.81 52.14
C PRO A 20 7.72 -23.67 52.44
N THR A 21 6.94 -23.18 51.52
CA THR A 21 5.47 -23.31 51.57
C THR A 21 5.03 -24.27 50.49
N THR A 22 4.59 -25.42 50.91
CA THR A 22 3.83 -26.37 50.10
C THR A 22 2.54 -25.74 49.65
N LEU A 23 2.33 -25.63 48.34
CA LEU A 23 1.02 -25.44 47.71
C LEU A 23 0.67 -26.67 46.88
N PHE A 24 -0.38 -27.32 47.36
CA PHE A 24 -1.06 -28.39 46.62
C PHE A 24 -1.66 -27.81 45.33
N ALA A 25 -1.35 -28.41 44.20
CA ALA A 25 -2.06 -28.18 42.96
C ALA A 25 -3.18 -29.19 42.85
N GLU A 26 -4.42 -28.72 42.83
CA GLU A 26 -5.58 -29.52 42.45
C GLU A 26 -5.63 -29.70 40.92
N PRO A 27 -6.16 -30.85 40.43
CA PRO A 27 -6.25 -31.12 38.99
C PRO A 27 -7.41 -30.34 38.36
N PHE A 28 -7.12 -29.61 37.30
CA PHE A 28 -8.12 -29.02 36.42
C PHE A 28 -8.89 -30.09 35.70
N GLN A 29 -10.19 -30.17 35.94
CA GLN A 29 -11.15 -30.94 35.12
C GLN A 29 -11.49 -30.10 33.88
N ALA A 30 -11.29 -30.67 32.69
CA ALA A 30 -11.80 -30.13 31.45
C ALA A 30 -13.27 -30.48 31.30
N GLU A 31 -14.15 -29.52 31.29
CA GLU A 31 -15.53 -29.65 30.84
C GLU A 31 -15.54 -29.72 29.31
N SER A 32 -16.11 -30.80 28.79
CA SER A 32 -16.39 -31.00 27.38
C SER A 32 -17.76 -30.40 27.04
N GLU A 33 -17.81 -29.28 26.33
CA GLU A 33 -19.05 -28.87 25.64
C GLU A 33 -19.20 -29.65 24.34
N GLN A 34 -20.27 -30.43 24.28
CA GLN A 34 -20.76 -31.09 23.06
C GLN A 34 -21.50 -30.05 22.19
N ILE A 35 -20.99 -29.81 21.01
CA ILE A 35 -21.76 -29.16 19.94
C ILE A 35 -22.42 -30.23 19.11
N VAL A 36 -23.75 -30.20 19.12
CA VAL A 36 -24.61 -31.03 18.27
C VAL A 36 -24.58 -30.45 16.87
N VAL A 37 -24.16 -31.24 15.89
CA VAL A 37 -24.31 -30.92 14.47
C VAL A 37 -25.46 -31.77 13.92
N GLU A 38 -26.49 -31.10 13.45
CA GLU A 38 -27.56 -31.74 12.66
C GLU A 38 -27.02 -32.06 11.27
N GLU A 39 -27.09 -33.35 10.93
CA GLU A 39 -26.91 -33.85 9.56
C GLU A 39 -28.23 -33.67 8.78
N THR A 40 -28.16 -33.01 7.65
CA THR A 40 -29.19 -33.15 6.60
C THR A 40 -28.58 -33.87 5.41
N GLU A 41 -29.09 -35.08 5.22
CA GLU A 41 -28.85 -35.90 4.03
C GLU A 41 -29.48 -35.25 2.79
N ALA A 42 -28.76 -35.24 1.68
CA ALA A 42 -29.33 -35.15 0.33
C ALA A 42 -28.57 -36.08 -0.59
N GLU A 43 -29.35 -36.99 -1.15
CA GLU A 43 -28.97 -38.14 -1.97
C GLU A 43 -28.27 -37.72 -3.28
N ALA A 44 -27.29 -38.54 -3.67
CA ALA A 44 -26.63 -38.51 -4.95
C ALA A 44 -27.30 -39.52 -5.89
N GLU A 45 -27.64 -39.14 -7.10
CA GLU A 45 -27.79 -40.09 -8.21
C GLU A 45 -26.64 -39.91 -9.19
N ALA A 46 -25.99 -40.99 -9.49
CA ALA A 46 -24.96 -41.16 -10.50
C ALA A 46 -25.60 -41.74 -11.78
N GLU A 47 -25.21 -41.18 -12.92
CA GLU A 47 -25.20 -41.98 -14.16
C GLU A 47 -23.95 -41.71 -14.99
N ALA A 48 -23.50 -42.78 -15.64
CA ALA A 48 -22.17 -42.99 -16.19
C ALA A 48 -22.12 -42.74 -17.72
N GLU A 49 -20.86 -42.48 -18.13
CA GLU A 49 -20.21 -42.92 -19.38
C GLU A 49 -20.84 -42.59 -20.74
N ASP A 50 -20.09 -41.88 -21.60
CA ASP A 50 -19.58 -42.56 -22.81
C ASP A 50 -18.48 -41.73 -23.53
N ASP A 51 -17.53 -42.49 -24.02
CA ASP A 51 -16.35 -42.22 -24.79
C ASP A 51 -16.64 -41.56 -26.16
N MET A 52 -15.78 -40.62 -26.67
CA MET A 52 -15.19 -40.73 -28.01
C MET A 52 -14.15 -39.66 -28.38
N ALA A 53 -13.08 -40.13 -28.76
CA ALA A 53 -11.91 -39.79 -29.56
C ALA A 53 -11.82 -38.42 -30.27
N LEU A 54 -10.59 -37.88 -30.18
CA LEU A 54 -9.96 -36.90 -31.08
C LEU A 54 -9.88 -37.35 -32.54
N PRO A 55 -9.71 -36.40 -33.48
CA PRO A 55 -8.60 -36.57 -34.40
C PRO A 55 -7.69 -35.32 -34.53
N GLU A 56 -6.46 -35.64 -34.87
CA GLU A 56 -5.31 -34.78 -35.14
C GLU A 56 -5.43 -33.95 -36.43
N ALA A 57 -4.68 -32.82 -36.37
CA ALA A 57 -3.80 -32.14 -37.33
C ALA A 57 -4.17 -32.08 -38.82
N GLU A 58 -4.01 -30.90 -39.40
CA GLU A 58 -2.93 -30.59 -40.38
C GLU A 58 -2.83 -29.10 -40.69
N ALA A 59 -1.60 -28.69 -40.97
CA ALA A 59 -1.21 -27.34 -41.37
C ALA A 59 -1.58 -27.06 -42.81
N GLY A 60 -1.87 -25.78 -43.13
CA GLY A 60 -2.00 -25.29 -44.51
C GLY A 60 -2.00 -23.78 -44.53
N GLU A 61 -0.87 -23.22 -44.97
CA GLU A 61 -0.77 -21.81 -45.45
C GLU A 61 -1.63 -21.63 -46.71
N GLU A 62 -2.40 -20.54 -46.74
CA GLU A 62 -2.65 -19.84 -48.02
C GLU A 62 -3.08 -18.37 -47.81
N LEU A 63 -2.40 -17.49 -48.51
CA LEU A 63 -2.75 -16.12 -48.76
C LEU A 63 -4.05 -16.07 -49.55
N PHE A 64 -5.00 -15.19 -49.21
CA PHE A 64 -5.84 -14.52 -50.24
C PHE A 64 -6.37 -13.14 -49.78
N ALA A 65 -6.64 -12.38 -50.82
CA ALA A 65 -6.89 -10.96 -50.90
C ALA A 65 -8.22 -10.49 -50.25
N ALA A 66 -8.28 -9.17 -50.05
CA ALA A 66 -9.44 -8.40 -49.62
C ALA A 66 -10.62 -8.57 -50.57
N GLU A 67 -11.79 -8.83 -50.01
CA GLU A 67 -13.09 -8.45 -50.60
C GLU A 67 -13.94 -7.73 -49.56
N ASP A 68 -14.49 -6.61 -50.00
CA ASP A 68 -15.43 -5.75 -49.32
C ASP A 68 -16.77 -6.49 -49.17
N GLY A 69 -17.15 -6.76 -47.92
CA GLY A 69 -18.41 -7.40 -47.61
C GLY A 69 -18.98 -6.81 -46.32
N THR A 70 -20.01 -5.97 -46.48
CA THR A 70 -20.87 -5.49 -45.40
C THR A 70 -21.63 -6.66 -44.78
N ASP A 71 -21.16 -7.20 -43.66
CA ASP A 71 -21.95 -8.02 -42.77
C ASP A 71 -22.28 -7.20 -41.52
N GLU A 72 -23.54 -6.84 -41.36
CA GLU A 72 -24.13 -6.37 -40.13
C GLU A 72 -24.09 -7.55 -39.11
N GLU A 73 -22.98 -7.72 -38.40
CA GLU A 73 -23.01 -8.45 -37.14
C GLU A 73 -23.78 -7.60 -36.14
N THR A 74 -25.00 -7.99 -35.86
CA THR A 74 -25.73 -7.55 -34.66
C THR A 74 -25.04 -8.12 -33.45
N ASP A 75 -23.99 -7.44 -33.00
CA ASP A 75 -23.46 -7.65 -31.66
C ASP A 75 -24.61 -7.41 -30.69
N ILE A 76 -24.99 -8.47 -29.97
CA ILE A 76 -25.87 -8.35 -28.81
C ILE A 76 -25.06 -7.57 -27.76
N ILE A 77 -25.23 -6.26 -27.77
CA ILE A 77 -24.79 -5.37 -26.70
C ILE A 77 -25.60 -5.84 -25.50
N MET A 78 -24.94 -6.59 -24.60
CA MET A 78 -25.51 -6.82 -23.26
C MET A 78 -25.43 -5.49 -22.55
N ASP A 79 -26.52 -4.73 -22.58
CA ASP A 79 -26.67 -3.51 -21.82
C ASP A 79 -26.26 -3.75 -20.36
N ALA A 80 -25.36 -2.90 -19.87
CA ALA A 80 -25.17 -2.81 -18.41
C ALA A 80 -26.56 -2.42 -17.83
N PRO A 81 -26.96 -2.99 -16.67
CA PRO A 81 -28.23 -2.57 -16.09
C PRO A 81 -28.20 -1.06 -15.89
N GLU A 82 -29.19 -0.36 -16.47
CA GLU A 82 -29.43 1.05 -16.21
C GLU A 82 -29.50 1.25 -14.69
N GLY A 83 -28.59 2.07 -14.12
CA GLY A 83 -28.60 2.41 -12.70
C GLY A 83 -27.33 2.13 -11.90
N ASP A 84 -26.28 1.53 -12.50
CA ASP A 84 -25.02 1.26 -11.75
C ASP A 84 -24.16 2.52 -11.51
N VAL A 85 -24.31 3.55 -12.35
CA VAL A 85 -23.61 4.84 -12.22
C VAL A 85 -24.60 6.00 -12.29
N ILE A 86 -24.28 7.05 -11.55
CA ILE A 86 -25.00 8.33 -11.55
C ILE A 86 -24.03 9.38 -12.07
N GLU A 87 -24.44 10.15 -13.08
CA GLU A 87 -23.69 11.27 -13.64
C GLU A 87 -24.23 12.59 -13.06
N THR A 88 -23.33 13.45 -12.60
CA THR A 88 -23.63 14.82 -12.16
C THR A 88 -22.78 15.82 -12.92
N GLU A 89 -23.34 16.97 -13.25
CA GLU A 89 -22.59 18.02 -13.95
C GLU A 89 -21.37 18.45 -13.15
N SER A 90 -20.31 18.80 -13.87
CA SER A 90 -19.05 19.34 -13.32
C SER A 90 -18.56 20.49 -14.19
N GLY A 91 -17.97 21.49 -13.56
CA GLY A 91 -17.57 22.72 -14.21
C GLY A 91 -18.77 23.64 -14.48
N VAL A 92 -18.65 24.55 -15.43
CA VAL A 92 -19.68 25.55 -15.69
C VAL A 92 -20.91 24.91 -16.36
N PRO A 93 -22.14 25.09 -15.80
CA PRO A 93 -23.36 24.50 -16.33
C PRO A 93 -23.62 24.89 -17.80
N GLU A 94 -24.21 23.93 -18.55
CA GLU A 94 -24.60 24.18 -19.91
C GLU A 94 -25.60 25.36 -20.01
N GLY A 95 -25.35 26.26 -20.95
CA GLY A 95 -26.22 27.45 -21.13
C GLY A 95 -25.81 28.67 -20.27
N THR A 96 -24.78 28.58 -19.41
CA THR A 96 -24.23 29.74 -18.74
C THR A 96 -23.75 30.77 -19.78
N VAL A 97 -24.22 32.02 -19.67
CA VAL A 97 -23.80 33.12 -20.56
C VAL A 97 -22.71 33.93 -19.86
N PHE A 98 -21.54 33.99 -20.45
CA PHE A 98 -20.49 34.89 -20.03
C PHE A 98 -20.78 36.31 -20.50
N GLN A 99 -20.57 37.31 -19.63
CA GLN A 99 -20.63 38.72 -20.00
C GLN A 99 -19.27 39.32 -19.70
N GLU A 100 -18.67 39.95 -20.72
CA GLU A 100 -17.46 40.74 -20.53
C GLU A 100 -17.79 41.96 -19.67
N GLU A 101 -17.03 42.19 -18.63
CA GLU A 101 -17.23 43.27 -17.66
C GLU A 101 -15.92 44.07 -17.45
N VAL A 102 -16.02 45.39 -17.53
CA VAL A 102 -14.94 46.26 -17.14
C VAL A 102 -14.88 46.27 -15.61
N ILE A 103 -13.80 45.72 -15.04
CA ILE A 103 -13.63 45.55 -13.60
C ILE A 103 -12.72 46.62 -12.98
N GLY A 104 -12.05 47.43 -13.80
CA GLY A 104 -11.18 48.51 -13.35
C GLY A 104 -10.51 49.22 -14.52
N GLN A 105 -9.61 50.13 -14.22
CA GLN A 105 -8.78 50.79 -15.23
C GLN A 105 -7.32 50.76 -14.81
N THR A 106 -6.42 50.71 -15.82
CA THR A 106 -4.98 50.90 -15.65
C THR A 106 -4.67 52.34 -15.20
N GLU A 107 -3.43 52.62 -14.83
CA GLU A 107 -3.03 53.99 -14.44
C GLU A 107 -3.12 55.02 -15.59
N ASP A 108 -3.02 54.54 -16.83
CA ASP A 108 -3.17 55.35 -18.05
C ASP A 108 -4.60 55.37 -18.61
N GLY A 109 -5.56 54.83 -17.86
CA GLY A 109 -6.99 54.90 -18.14
C GLY A 109 -7.55 53.85 -19.13
N GLN A 110 -6.79 52.80 -19.46
CA GLN A 110 -7.32 51.72 -20.27
C GLN A 110 -8.20 50.81 -19.42
N ASP A 111 -9.28 50.28 -20.00
CA ASP A 111 -10.16 49.38 -19.31
C ASP A 111 -9.49 48.01 -19.03
N ILE A 112 -9.77 47.45 -17.86
CA ILE A 112 -9.34 46.14 -17.43
C ILE A 112 -10.58 45.24 -17.39
N TYR A 113 -10.51 44.15 -18.12
CA TYR A 113 -11.64 43.22 -18.24
C TYR A 113 -11.55 42.07 -17.26
N GLY A 114 -12.71 41.73 -16.68
CA GLY A 114 -12.90 40.51 -15.92
C GLY A 114 -12.90 39.30 -16.84
N GLY A 115 -12.38 38.19 -16.36
CA GLY A 115 -12.28 36.97 -17.17
C GLY A 115 -12.46 35.68 -16.35
N TYR A 116 -13.07 35.77 -15.17
CA TYR A 116 -13.35 34.57 -14.38
C TYR A 116 -14.82 34.16 -14.49
N VAL A 117 -15.06 32.89 -14.86
CA VAL A 117 -16.38 32.30 -14.96
C VAL A 117 -16.54 31.27 -13.83
N GLU A 118 -17.49 31.57 -12.96
CA GLU A 118 -17.74 30.75 -11.77
C GLU A 118 -18.15 29.31 -12.16
N ALA A 119 -17.52 28.33 -11.51
CA ALA A 119 -17.90 26.93 -11.56
C ALA A 119 -18.60 26.51 -10.25
N PRO A 120 -19.45 25.47 -10.25
CA PRO A 120 -20.05 24.94 -9.02
C PRO A 120 -19.01 24.60 -7.94
N GLU A 121 -17.88 24.07 -8.34
CA GLU A 121 -16.75 23.73 -7.46
C GLU A 121 -16.17 24.95 -6.73
N ASP A 122 -16.40 26.18 -7.19
CA ASP A 122 -15.97 27.40 -6.50
C ASP A 122 -16.76 27.67 -5.22
N THR A 123 -17.98 27.13 -5.13
CA THR A 123 -18.90 27.30 -4.00
C THR A 123 -19.11 26.02 -3.21
N ASP A 124 -19.24 24.90 -3.89
CA ASP A 124 -19.57 23.59 -3.32
C ASP A 124 -18.32 22.78 -2.97
N VAL A 125 -17.45 23.40 -2.17
CA VAL A 125 -16.24 22.72 -1.68
C VAL A 125 -16.62 21.75 -0.56
N PRO A 126 -16.23 20.46 -0.66
CA PRO A 126 -16.49 19.49 0.39
C PRO A 126 -15.96 19.95 1.75
N LEU A 127 -16.83 20.01 2.75
CA LEU A 127 -16.47 20.43 4.11
C LEU A 127 -15.41 19.50 4.69
N MET A 128 -14.39 20.11 5.28
CA MET A 128 -13.28 19.39 5.90
C MET A 128 -12.92 20.04 7.23
N ASP A 129 -12.95 19.22 8.28
CA ASP A 129 -12.27 19.53 9.53
C ASP A 129 -10.76 19.60 9.29
N ASP A 130 -10.02 20.24 10.21
CA ASP A 130 -8.56 20.38 10.14
C ASP A 130 -7.89 19.05 9.71
N VAL A 131 -7.42 19.01 8.46
CA VAL A 131 -6.69 17.87 7.92
C VAL A 131 -5.22 18.17 7.97
N GLU A 132 -4.44 17.25 8.53
CA GLU A 132 -3.00 17.24 8.34
C GLU A 132 -2.72 16.98 6.85
N LEU A 133 -2.00 17.90 6.20
CA LEU A 133 -1.43 17.65 4.88
C LEU A 133 -0.47 16.46 5.04
N GLU A 134 -0.82 15.31 4.45
CA GLU A 134 -0.02 14.10 4.57
C GLU A 134 1.42 14.33 4.11
N ASN A 135 2.38 13.87 4.93
CA ASN A 135 3.81 13.73 4.67
C ASN A 135 4.72 14.97 4.75
N GLU A 136 4.28 16.12 5.22
CA GLU A 136 5.26 17.05 5.76
C GLU A 136 5.00 17.22 7.26
N ALA A 137 6.01 16.86 8.06
CA ALA A 137 6.04 17.17 9.48
C ALA A 137 6.06 18.69 9.67
N LEU A 138 4.93 19.35 9.39
CA LEU A 138 4.55 20.57 10.08
C LEU A 138 4.14 20.10 11.48
N THR A 139 5.13 19.51 12.19
CA THR A 139 5.06 19.38 13.63
C THR A 139 4.63 20.73 14.15
N ALA A 140 3.39 20.82 14.60
CA ALA A 140 2.82 21.81 15.52
C ALA A 140 3.50 23.20 15.63
N SER A 141 4.13 23.71 14.57
CA SER A 141 4.51 25.12 14.51
C SER A 141 3.20 25.87 14.35
N SER A 142 2.78 26.55 15.39
CA SER A 142 1.63 27.43 15.38
C SER A 142 1.64 28.24 14.10
N ILE A 143 0.55 28.20 13.32
CA ILE A 143 0.37 29.08 12.15
C ILE A 143 0.64 30.50 12.65
N PRO A 144 1.60 31.25 12.07
CA PRO A 144 1.92 32.57 12.57
C PRO A 144 0.74 33.51 12.34
N ALA A 145 0.54 34.46 13.23
CA ALA A 145 -0.50 35.49 13.07
C ALA A 145 -0.32 36.31 11.80
N THR A 146 0.92 36.42 11.27
CA THR A 146 1.23 37.16 10.05
C THR A 146 2.20 36.35 9.19
N TYR A 147 1.87 36.19 7.92
CA TYR A 147 2.74 35.58 6.90
C TYR A 147 2.72 36.48 5.67
N ASN A 148 3.79 37.24 5.44
CA ASN A 148 3.87 38.27 4.38
C ASN A 148 5.16 38.13 3.58
N PRO A 149 5.15 37.40 2.44
CA PRO A 149 6.33 37.24 1.58
C PRO A 149 6.84 38.56 0.93
N LYS A 150 6.08 39.65 0.97
CA LYS A 150 6.50 40.98 0.49
C LYS A 150 7.17 41.81 1.58
N ALA A 151 7.12 41.36 2.84
CA ALA A 151 7.72 42.13 3.93
C ALA A 151 9.25 42.12 3.84
N SER A 152 9.86 43.23 4.19
CA SER A 152 11.32 43.31 4.38
C SER A 152 11.74 42.34 5.48
N GLY A 153 12.69 41.46 5.19
CA GLY A 153 13.16 40.47 6.16
C GLY A 153 12.33 39.17 6.22
N PHE A 154 11.44 38.91 5.27
CA PHE A 154 10.76 37.63 5.18
C PHE A 154 11.77 36.48 5.04
N THR A 155 11.68 35.51 5.95
CA THR A 155 12.64 34.37 6.05
C THR A 155 12.11 33.08 5.47
N GLY A 156 10.98 33.09 4.74
CA GLY A 156 10.30 31.92 4.21
C GLY A 156 11.06 31.13 3.13
N GLY A 157 12.28 31.56 2.76
CA GLY A 157 13.20 30.79 1.93
C GLY A 157 12.92 30.80 0.41
N TYR A 158 11.93 31.56 -0.07
CA TYR A 158 11.65 31.72 -1.51
C TYR A 158 11.30 33.17 -1.86
N LYS A 159 11.44 33.51 -3.14
CA LYS A 159 11.10 34.83 -3.67
C LYS A 159 9.85 34.72 -4.52
N LEU A 160 8.88 35.61 -4.29
CA LEU A 160 7.70 35.72 -5.14
C LEU A 160 8.11 36.07 -6.58
N PRO A 161 7.56 35.38 -7.61
CA PRO A 161 7.69 35.81 -9.00
C PRO A 161 7.13 37.23 -9.20
N ALA A 162 7.64 37.97 -10.18
CA ALA A 162 7.14 39.30 -10.50
C ALA A 162 5.66 39.27 -10.91
N VAL A 163 4.91 40.32 -10.55
CA VAL A 163 3.52 40.48 -10.98
C VAL A 163 3.50 40.82 -12.47
N ARG A 164 2.75 40.04 -13.25
CA ARG A 164 2.56 40.21 -14.70
C ARG A 164 1.31 40.98 -15.02
N ASN A 165 1.11 41.31 -16.28
CA ASN A 165 0.01 42.13 -16.75
C ASN A 165 -0.87 41.37 -17.76
N GLN A 166 -2.10 41.06 -17.38
CA GLN A 166 -3.08 40.39 -18.25
C GLN A 166 -3.67 41.32 -19.33
N ASN A 167 -3.53 42.66 -19.13
CA ASN A 167 -4.16 43.63 -20.00
C ASN A 167 -3.72 43.47 -21.48
N PRO A 168 -4.59 43.63 -22.44
CA PRO A 168 -5.98 44.11 -22.32
C PRO A 168 -7.06 43.03 -22.27
N TYR A 169 -6.73 41.75 -21.98
CA TYR A 169 -7.67 40.63 -22.15
C TYR A 169 -8.21 40.06 -20.82
N GLY A 170 -9.35 39.39 -20.91
CA GLY A 170 -10.02 38.69 -19.80
C GLY A 170 -9.37 37.36 -19.42
N THR A 171 -8.04 37.31 -19.31
CA THR A 171 -7.27 36.04 -19.05
C THR A 171 -6.82 35.90 -17.59
N CYS A 172 -7.41 36.59 -16.62
CA CYS A 172 -7.04 36.54 -15.20
C CYS A 172 -6.95 35.11 -14.65
N TRP A 173 -7.77 34.18 -15.12
CA TRP A 173 -7.80 32.80 -14.73
C TRP A 173 -6.50 32.05 -15.05
N THR A 174 -5.85 32.35 -16.18
CA THR A 174 -4.54 31.76 -16.51
C THR A 174 -3.43 32.35 -15.63
N PHE A 175 -3.48 33.67 -15.38
CA PHE A 175 -2.53 34.37 -14.51
C PHE A 175 -2.60 33.87 -13.08
N GLY A 176 -3.80 33.70 -12.52
CA GLY A 176 -3.99 33.16 -11.16
C GLY A 176 -3.51 31.72 -11.04
N SER A 177 -3.80 30.87 -12.04
CA SER A 177 -3.36 29.46 -12.09
C SER A 177 -1.84 29.35 -12.14
N LEU A 178 -1.22 30.02 -13.14
CA LEU A 178 0.23 29.90 -13.35
C LEU A 178 1.02 30.58 -12.25
N ALA A 179 0.56 31.70 -11.72
CA ALA A 179 1.18 32.31 -10.55
C ALA A 179 1.23 31.36 -9.35
N SER A 180 0.15 30.63 -9.09
CA SER A 180 0.10 29.64 -7.99
C SER A 180 0.98 28.43 -8.29
N ALA A 181 1.02 27.96 -9.54
CA ALA A 181 1.90 26.89 -9.99
C ALA A 181 3.39 27.26 -9.85
N GLU A 182 3.78 28.46 -10.26
CA GLU A 182 5.14 28.99 -10.14
C GLU A 182 5.58 29.14 -8.68
N MET A 183 4.68 29.58 -7.81
CA MET A 183 4.98 29.69 -6.37
C MET A 183 5.11 28.33 -5.72
N SER A 184 4.37 27.31 -6.18
CA SER A 184 4.55 25.92 -5.77
C SER A 184 5.95 25.41 -6.14
N LEU A 185 6.43 25.67 -7.36
CA LEU A 185 7.79 25.35 -7.79
C LEU A 185 8.85 26.08 -6.95
N ALA A 186 8.68 27.38 -6.78
CA ALA A 186 9.63 28.20 -6.03
C ALA A 186 9.71 27.73 -4.56
N ARG A 187 8.58 27.43 -3.96
CA ARG A 187 8.49 27.05 -2.54
C ARG A 187 9.01 25.63 -2.27
N LYS A 188 8.63 24.66 -3.10
CA LYS A 188 8.98 23.24 -2.87
C LYS A 188 10.33 22.84 -3.47
N TYR A 189 10.69 23.41 -4.61
CA TYR A 189 11.85 22.95 -5.38
C TYR A 189 12.94 24.04 -5.52
N ASN A 190 12.69 25.26 -5.02
CA ASN A 190 13.56 26.41 -5.22
C ASN A 190 13.83 26.68 -6.71
N VAL A 191 12.81 26.46 -7.56
CA VAL A 191 12.84 26.65 -9.01
C VAL A 191 11.99 27.86 -9.35
N SER A 192 12.61 28.91 -9.90
CA SER A 192 11.90 30.08 -10.40
C SER A 192 11.57 29.89 -11.87
N LYS A 193 10.30 30.02 -12.23
CA LYS A 193 9.78 29.95 -13.59
C LYS A 193 8.95 31.18 -13.91
N ASP A 194 8.85 31.45 -15.19
CA ASP A 194 7.98 32.44 -15.83
C ASP A 194 7.18 31.68 -16.89
N LEU A 195 5.95 31.23 -16.56
CA LEU A 195 5.15 30.34 -17.38
C LEU A 195 4.18 31.15 -18.25
N SER A 196 3.96 30.67 -19.49
CA SER A 196 3.18 31.37 -20.52
C SER A 196 1.67 31.29 -20.28
N GLU A 197 1.06 32.41 -19.92
CA GLU A 197 -0.39 32.53 -19.81
C GLU A 197 -1.07 32.45 -21.19
N LEU A 198 -0.42 32.94 -22.24
CA LEU A 198 -0.94 32.87 -23.60
C LEU A 198 -1.03 31.45 -24.11
N GLN A 199 0.00 30.61 -23.85
CA GLN A 199 -0.04 29.21 -24.22
C GLN A 199 -1.22 28.52 -23.55
N LEU A 200 -1.38 28.69 -22.22
CA LEU A 200 -2.47 28.09 -21.47
C LEU A 200 -3.83 28.58 -21.97
N ALA A 201 -4.02 29.89 -22.17
CA ALA A 201 -5.26 30.47 -22.68
C ALA A 201 -5.64 29.92 -24.06
N TYR A 202 -4.65 29.81 -24.95
CA TYR A 202 -4.89 29.34 -26.31
C TYR A 202 -5.25 27.87 -26.35
N PHE A 203 -4.39 26.99 -25.80
CA PHE A 203 -4.58 25.55 -25.94
C PHE A 203 -5.64 24.95 -25.00
N THR A 204 -6.11 25.69 -24.01
CA THR A 204 -7.34 25.32 -23.30
C THR A 204 -8.52 25.26 -24.26
N TYR A 205 -8.60 26.19 -25.23
CA TYR A 205 -9.70 26.30 -26.18
C TYR A 205 -9.38 25.84 -27.60
N HIS A 206 -8.16 25.33 -27.84
CA HIS A 206 -7.70 24.82 -29.12
C HIS A 206 -6.90 23.51 -28.92
N GLY A 207 -7.42 22.64 -28.09
CA GLY A 207 -6.72 21.39 -27.74
C GLY A 207 -6.86 20.29 -28.80
N GLY A 208 -5.76 19.60 -29.06
CA GLY A 208 -5.67 18.50 -30.00
C GLY A 208 -5.10 17.21 -29.39
N LYS A 209 -4.61 16.35 -30.26
CA LYS A 209 -4.11 15.02 -29.92
C LYS A 209 -2.80 15.07 -29.12
N ASP A 210 -2.72 14.35 -28.01
CA ASP A 210 -1.49 14.23 -27.20
C ASP A 210 -0.38 13.44 -27.92
N PRO A 211 0.90 13.58 -27.51
CA PRO A 211 2.06 12.93 -28.15
C PRO A 211 2.03 11.41 -28.11
N VAL A 212 1.40 10.81 -27.09
CA VAL A 212 1.27 9.36 -26.94
C VAL A 212 0.12 8.84 -27.79
N GLY A 213 -0.83 9.69 -28.11
CA GLY A 213 -1.95 9.43 -29.03
C GLY A 213 -3.19 8.89 -28.34
N GLY A 214 -3.25 8.92 -27.01
CA GLY A 214 -4.40 8.45 -26.26
C GLY A 214 -5.65 9.29 -26.49
N THR A 215 -5.50 10.61 -26.66
CA THR A 215 -6.60 11.55 -26.93
C THR A 215 -6.93 11.70 -28.43
N ALA A 216 -6.59 10.70 -29.24
CA ALA A 216 -6.89 10.73 -30.68
C ALA A 216 -8.40 10.67 -30.96
N GLY A 217 -8.94 11.75 -31.48
CA GLY A 217 -10.39 11.96 -31.74
C GLY A 217 -10.98 13.03 -30.81
N ASP A 218 -10.37 13.29 -29.66
CA ASP A 218 -10.78 14.39 -28.81
C ASP A 218 -10.35 15.72 -29.41
N SER A 219 -11.13 16.74 -29.14
CA SER A 219 -10.76 18.10 -29.51
C SER A 219 -11.45 19.13 -28.64
N VAL A 220 -10.81 20.27 -28.51
CA VAL A 220 -11.42 21.49 -28.00
C VAL A 220 -11.24 22.56 -29.09
N SER A 221 -12.31 23.19 -29.50
CA SER A 221 -12.25 24.19 -30.56
C SER A 221 -13.11 25.40 -30.23
N TYR A 222 -12.56 26.58 -30.45
CA TYR A 222 -13.29 27.83 -30.36
C TYR A 222 -14.12 28.03 -31.64
N LEU A 223 -15.41 28.29 -31.48
CA LEU A 223 -16.34 28.41 -32.63
C LEU A 223 -16.19 29.76 -33.31
N SER A 224 -16.20 29.75 -34.64
CA SER A 224 -16.05 30.96 -35.48
C SER A 224 -17.22 31.94 -35.38
N ASN A 225 -18.38 31.49 -34.85
CA ASN A 225 -19.56 32.31 -34.66
C ASN A 225 -19.69 32.85 -33.22
N ALA A 226 -18.68 32.70 -32.40
CA ALA A 226 -18.67 33.26 -31.07
C ALA A 226 -18.65 34.80 -31.14
N SER A 227 -19.32 35.45 -30.18
CA SER A 227 -19.48 36.93 -30.16
C SER A 227 -18.16 37.62 -29.72
N GLU A 228 -17.41 36.96 -28.86
CA GLU A 228 -16.12 37.44 -28.34
C GLU A 228 -14.97 36.62 -28.88
N ASN A 229 -13.75 37.09 -28.75
CA ASN A 229 -12.57 36.30 -29.00
C ASN A 229 -12.24 35.41 -27.79
N TYR A 230 -11.43 34.36 -27.97
CA TYR A 230 -11.14 33.38 -26.96
C TYR A 230 -10.30 33.92 -25.76
N LEU A 231 -9.61 35.06 -25.90
CA LEU A 231 -8.88 35.68 -24.81
C LEU A 231 -9.80 36.53 -23.91
N ASP A 232 -10.91 37.01 -24.40
CA ASP A 232 -11.92 37.77 -23.65
C ASP A 232 -13.07 36.89 -23.17
N ARG A 233 -13.11 35.62 -23.63
CA ARG A 233 -14.14 34.67 -23.20
C ARG A 233 -14.11 34.29 -21.73
N GLY A 234 -13.00 34.57 -21.07
CA GLY A 234 -12.77 34.14 -19.70
C GLY A 234 -12.48 32.65 -19.58
N GLY A 235 -12.51 32.15 -18.34
CA GLY A 235 -12.27 30.77 -17.98
C GLY A 235 -12.25 30.60 -16.47
N ASN A 236 -11.85 29.44 -15.98
CA ASN A 236 -11.79 29.13 -14.56
C ASN A 236 -10.63 28.19 -14.20
N TYR A 237 -10.47 27.93 -12.91
CA TYR A 237 -9.40 27.07 -12.43
C TYR A 237 -9.57 25.61 -12.79
N ILE A 238 -10.81 25.08 -12.95
CA ILE A 238 -11.06 23.70 -13.37
C ILE A 238 -10.50 23.47 -14.77
N TYR A 239 -10.80 24.38 -15.73
CA TYR A 239 -10.27 24.26 -17.10
C TYR A 239 -8.75 24.41 -17.16
N SER A 240 -8.19 25.29 -16.31
CA SER A 240 -6.74 25.39 -16.16
C SER A 240 -6.13 24.09 -15.64
N THR A 241 -6.72 23.48 -14.60
CA THR A 241 -6.18 22.24 -14.02
C THR A 241 -6.24 21.08 -15.02
N VAL A 242 -7.35 20.93 -15.75
CA VAL A 242 -7.47 19.90 -16.79
C VAL A 242 -6.41 20.08 -17.88
N SER A 243 -6.26 21.31 -18.41
CA SER A 243 -5.27 21.61 -19.44
C SER A 243 -3.84 21.39 -18.98
N LEU A 244 -3.50 21.84 -17.77
CA LEU A 244 -2.15 21.70 -17.20
C LEU A 244 -1.82 20.25 -16.84
N MET A 245 -2.79 19.47 -16.34
CA MET A 245 -2.61 18.03 -16.07
C MET A 245 -2.56 17.19 -17.35
N ASN A 246 -3.12 17.69 -18.45
CA ASN A 246 -2.98 17.09 -19.78
C ASN A 246 -1.65 17.48 -20.46
N TRP A 247 -0.83 18.31 -19.81
CA TRP A 247 0.41 18.87 -20.34
C TRP A 247 0.22 19.77 -21.57
N ARG A 248 -0.89 20.49 -21.60
CA ARG A 248 -1.22 21.53 -22.59
C ARG A 248 -0.84 22.92 -22.11
N GLY A 249 0.24 23.08 -21.44
CA GLY A 249 0.62 24.33 -20.85
C GLY A 249 1.86 24.22 -20.03
N ALA A 250 2.18 25.31 -19.32
CA ALA A 250 3.38 25.46 -18.49
C ALA A 250 4.69 25.48 -19.31
N ALA A 251 4.68 25.96 -20.56
CA ALA A 251 5.89 26.38 -21.24
C ALA A 251 6.44 27.68 -20.62
N ASP A 252 7.74 27.95 -20.78
CA ASP A 252 8.31 29.24 -20.38
C ASP A 252 7.69 30.37 -21.22
N GLU A 253 7.46 31.55 -20.61
CA GLU A 253 6.92 32.78 -21.22
C GLU A 253 7.74 33.18 -22.46
N SER A 254 9.06 32.98 -22.44
CA SER A 254 9.92 33.24 -23.59
C SER A 254 9.60 32.38 -24.82
N THR A 255 8.93 31.22 -24.65
CA THR A 255 8.53 30.31 -25.74
C THR A 255 7.27 30.81 -26.44
N VAL A 256 6.26 31.22 -25.67
CA VAL A 256 5.00 31.77 -26.15
C VAL A 256 4.67 33.07 -25.39
N PRO A 257 5.33 34.18 -25.70
CA PRO A 257 5.21 35.44 -24.94
C PRO A 257 3.80 36.03 -24.97
N TYR A 258 3.29 36.49 -23.83
CA TYR A 258 1.98 37.13 -23.73
C TYR A 258 1.87 38.38 -24.58
N SER A 259 3.00 39.06 -24.84
CA SER A 259 3.07 40.18 -25.80
C SER A 259 2.65 39.82 -27.23
N LYS A 260 2.52 38.52 -27.55
CA LYS A 260 1.98 38.01 -28.83
C LYS A 260 0.47 37.80 -28.83
N ALA A 261 -0.22 38.06 -27.73
CA ALA A 261 -1.65 37.79 -27.58
C ALA A 261 -2.47 38.37 -28.73
N SER A 262 -2.31 39.68 -29.05
CA SER A 262 -3.03 40.31 -30.14
C SER A 262 -2.75 39.69 -31.50
N SER A 263 -1.50 39.32 -31.81
CA SER A 263 -1.18 38.68 -33.10
C SER A 263 -1.68 37.22 -33.13
N THR A 264 -1.81 36.55 -31.98
CA THR A 264 -2.30 35.20 -31.87
C THR A 264 -3.82 35.12 -32.17
N LEU A 265 -4.57 36.18 -31.83
CA LEU A 265 -5.99 36.23 -32.18
C LEU A 265 -6.21 36.12 -33.71
N SER A 266 -5.33 36.71 -34.51
CA SER A 266 -5.43 36.70 -35.96
C SER A 266 -4.82 35.48 -36.62
N ASN A 267 -3.72 34.94 -36.06
CA ASN A 267 -2.87 33.95 -36.71
C ASN A 267 -2.93 32.57 -36.03
N GLY A 268 -3.50 32.48 -34.83
CA GLY A 268 -3.43 31.29 -33.99
C GLY A 268 -2.00 30.99 -33.47
N LEU A 269 -1.87 29.89 -32.77
CA LEU A 269 -0.57 29.30 -32.42
C LEU A 269 -0.38 27.98 -33.17
N SER A 270 0.86 27.70 -33.56
CA SER A 270 1.19 26.40 -34.13
C SER A 270 0.96 25.30 -33.08
N SER A 271 0.36 24.17 -33.51
CA SER A 271 0.19 22.98 -32.67
C SER A 271 1.50 22.43 -32.07
N GLY A 272 2.65 22.80 -32.63
CA GLY A 272 3.96 22.47 -32.07
C GLY A 272 4.27 23.15 -30.72
N TYR A 273 3.44 24.09 -30.29
CA TYR A 273 3.52 24.72 -28.98
C TYR A 273 2.57 24.10 -27.93
N GLU A 274 1.68 23.18 -28.32
CA GLU A 274 0.70 22.57 -27.41
C GLU A 274 1.34 21.63 -26.41
N TYR A 275 2.20 20.73 -26.89
CA TYR A 275 2.87 19.71 -26.09
C TYR A 275 4.40 19.77 -26.23
N ASN A 276 5.11 19.12 -25.27
CA ASN A 276 6.58 18.98 -25.27
C ASN A 276 7.32 20.32 -25.18
N LYS A 277 6.67 21.39 -24.68
CA LYS A 277 7.26 22.70 -24.40
C LYS A 277 7.17 23.06 -22.92
N ASP A 278 6.46 22.25 -22.16
CA ASP A 278 6.28 22.36 -20.73
C ASP A 278 7.62 22.27 -19.99
N THR A 279 7.83 23.19 -19.09
CA THR A 279 9.02 23.25 -18.21
C THR A 279 8.62 22.97 -16.75
N ALA A 280 7.34 22.80 -16.52
CA ALA A 280 6.72 22.42 -15.27
C ALA A 280 5.52 21.50 -15.56
N HIS A 281 5.26 20.54 -14.67
CA HIS A 281 4.09 19.70 -14.70
C HIS A 281 3.22 19.93 -13.48
N VAL A 282 1.96 20.28 -13.67
CA VAL A 282 0.95 20.25 -12.62
C VAL A 282 0.55 18.80 -12.42
N GLN A 283 0.86 18.25 -11.25
CA GLN A 283 0.63 16.85 -10.90
C GLN A 283 -0.69 16.62 -10.16
N GLY A 284 -1.37 17.68 -9.82
CA GLY A 284 -2.64 17.63 -9.13
C GLY A 284 -3.04 18.98 -8.57
N TYR A 285 -4.18 19.00 -7.93
CA TYR A 285 -4.65 20.16 -7.19
C TYR A 285 -5.50 19.72 -6.00
N TYR A 286 -5.60 20.59 -5.00
CA TYR A 286 -6.52 20.43 -3.87
C TYR A 286 -7.52 21.58 -3.85
N LEU A 287 -8.74 21.27 -3.41
CA LEU A 287 -9.77 22.24 -3.08
C LEU A 287 -9.85 22.39 -1.57
N ILE A 288 -9.66 23.61 -1.07
CA ILE A 288 -9.79 23.94 0.36
C ILE A 288 -10.88 24.97 0.49
N ASP A 289 -11.86 24.73 1.34
CA ASP A 289 -12.82 25.77 1.69
C ASP A 289 -12.15 26.83 2.58
N ILE A 290 -11.80 27.96 1.97
CA ILE A 290 -11.07 29.04 2.66
C ILE A 290 -11.89 29.73 3.75
N LYS A 291 -13.21 29.66 3.67
CA LYS A 291 -14.11 30.29 4.64
C LYS A 291 -14.33 29.43 5.87
N THR A 292 -14.53 28.15 5.70
CA THR A 292 -14.74 27.18 6.79
C THR A 292 -13.44 26.59 7.33
N ASN A 293 -12.39 26.51 6.48
CA ASN A 293 -11.06 26.01 6.85
C ASN A 293 -9.94 27.01 6.48
N PRO A 294 -9.92 28.25 7.03
CA PRO A 294 -8.86 29.22 6.74
C PRO A 294 -7.48 28.75 7.19
N ASN A 295 -7.39 27.90 8.21
CA ASN A 295 -6.12 27.33 8.66
C ASN A 295 -5.56 26.33 7.65
N GLY A 296 -6.41 25.53 6.99
CA GLY A 296 -6.01 24.69 5.88
C GLY A 296 -5.42 25.50 4.72
N ALA A 297 -6.07 26.62 4.35
CA ALA A 297 -5.54 27.55 3.33
C ALA A 297 -4.20 28.16 3.75
N LYS A 298 -4.04 28.61 5.02
CA LYS A 298 -2.78 29.13 5.55
C LYS A 298 -1.66 28.09 5.51
N LYS A 299 -1.93 26.85 5.91
CA LYS A 299 -0.97 25.73 5.80
C LYS A 299 -0.58 25.50 4.34
N ALA A 300 -1.55 25.50 3.40
CA ALA A 300 -1.28 25.33 1.98
C ALA A 300 -0.40 26.47 1.42
N ILE A 301 -0.64 27.73 1.79
CA ILE A 301 0.21 28.86 1.41
C ILE A 301 1.65 28.68 1.96
N MET A 302 1.80 28.25 3.21
CA MET A 302 3.13 27.99 3.78
C MET A 302 3.87 26.86 3.07
N THR A 303 3.14 25.85 2.62
CA THR A 303 3.69 24.62 1.99
C THR A 303 3.97 24.85 0.51
N TYR A 304 3.02 25.46 -0.21
CA TYR A 304 3.02 25.57 -1.68
C TYR A 304 3.20 27.00 -2.19
N GLY A 305 3.31 27.97 -1.30
CA GLY A 305 3.59 29.38 -1.63
C GLY A 305 2.37 30.23 -1.95
N ALA A 306 1.28 29.63 -2.48
CA ALA A 306 0.03 30.33 -2.77
C ALA A 306 -1.15 29.37 -2.85
N VAL A 307 -2.35 29.95 -2.80
CA VAL A 307 -3.58 29.33 -3.27
C VAL A 307 -4.25 30.27 -4.27
N ALA A 308 -4.84 29.71 -5.34
CA ALA A 308 -5.60 30.50 -6.30
C ALA A 308 -7.05 30.61 -5.83
N ALA A 309 -7.66 31.77 -6.00
CA ALA A 309 -9.04 32.03 -5.59
C ALA A 309 -9.71 33.04 -6.52
N SER A 310 -11.02 33.15 -6.45
CA SER A 310 -11.81 34.08 -7.26
C SER A 310 -12.70 34.94 -6.41
N TYR A 311 -12.96 36.17 -6.86
CA TYR A 311 -13.81 37.14 -6.18
C TYR A 311 -14.43 38.13 -7.16
N TYR A 312 -15.35 38.96 -6.71
CA TYR A 312 -15.86 40.09 -7.47
C TYR A 312 -14.99 41.31 -7.24
N HIS A 313 -14.33 41.84 -8.26
CA HIS A 313 -13.58 43.08 -8.20
C HIS A 313 -14.43 44.27 -8.67
N SER A 314 -14.38 45.36 -7.88
CA SER A 314 -14.83 46.72 -8.27
C SER A 314 -14.09 47.74 -7.44
N ASP A 315 -13.61 48.80 -8.09
CA ASP A 315 -12.90 49.89 -7.43
C ASP A 315 -13.70 50.59 -6.33
N SER A 316 -15.02 50.45 -6.37
CA SER A 316 -15.91 50.97 -5.32
C SER A 316 -15.60 50.43 -3.92
N TYR A 317 -15.07 49.22 -3.81
CA TYR A 317 -14.73 48.51 -2.57
C TYR A 317 -13.26 48.66 -2.14
N TYR A 318 -12.43 49.24 -3.01
CA TYR A 318 -11.00 49.40 -2.78
C TYR A 318 -10.64 50.72 -2.09
N ASN A 319 -9.88 50.66 -1.01
CA ASN A 319 -9.30 51.80 -0.33
C ASN A 319 -7.84 52.00 -0.82
N SER A 320 -7.60 52.99 -1.68
CA SER A 320 -6.28 53.24 -2.28
C SER A 320 -5.24 53.78 -1.28
N SER A 321 -5.66 54.36 -0.17
CA SER A 321 -4.73 54.91 0.84
C SER A 321 -4.11 53.82 1.73
N THR A 322 -4.80 52.69 1.88
CA THR A 322 -4.36 51.57 2.73
C THR A 322 -4.15 50.28 1.93
N ASN A 323 -4.40 50.30 0.61
CA ASN A 323 -4.38 49.12 -0.27
C ASN A 323 -5.25 47.99 0.24
N ALA A 324 -6.46 48.31 0.69
CA ALA A 324 -7.37 47.35 1.33
C ALA A 324 -8.70 47.22 0.56
N TYR A 325 -9.16 46.00 0.39
CA TYR A 325 -10.37 45.65 -0.35
C TYR A 325 -11.37 44.89 0.55
N TYR A 326 -12.63 45.36 0.52
CA TYR A 326 -13.72 44.63 1.20
C TYR A 326 -15.03 44.84 0.43
N ASN A 327 -15.49 43.83 -0.24
CA ASN A 327 -16.83 43.78 -0.81
C ASN A 327 -17.80 43.16 0.23
N TYR A 328 -18.85 43.88 0.53
CA TYR A 328 -19.85 43.52 1.54
C TYR A 328 -21.24 43.27 0.97
N SER A 329 -21.40 43.25 -0.37
CA SER A 329 -22.72 43.23 -1.02
C SER A 329 -22.87 42.33 -2.25
N SER A 330 -21.79 41.89 -2.88
CA SER A 330 -21.84 41.04 -4.08
C SER A 330 -21.37 39.61 -3.78
N ALA A 331 -22.05 38.64 -4.39
CA ALA A 331 -21.77 37.23 -4.24
C ALA A 331 -21.22 36.54 -5.50
N TYR A 332 -21.33 37.16 -6.71
CA TYR A 332 -20.73 36.57 -7.93
C TYR A 332 -19.26 36.97 -8.08
N THR A 333 -18.54 36.35 -9.02
CA THR A 333 -17.12 36.58 -9.27
C THR A 333 -16.90 37.09 -10.70
N ASN A 334 -15.89 37.92 -10.88
CA ASN A 334 -15.45 38.37 -12.20
C ASN A 334 -13.92 38.35 -12.36
N HIS A 335 -13.18 38.04 -11.28
CA HIS A 335 -11.72 38.12 -11.29
C HIS A 335 -11.05 36.98 -10.53
N ALA A 336 -9.94 36.50 -11.09
CA ALA A 336 -9.08 35.47 -10.53
C ALA A 336 -7.80 36.08 -9.92
N ILE A 337 -7.38 35.58 -8.78
CA ILE A 337 -6.19 36.06 -8.03
C ILE A 337 -5.45 34.92 -7.37
N SER A 338 -4.25 35.21 -6.84
CA SER A 338 -3.54 34.30 -5.94
C SER A 338 -3.44 34.90 -4.54
N ILE A 339 -3.71 34.10 -3.53
CA ILE A 339 -3.51 34.44 -2.12
C ILE A 339 -2.14 33.94 -1.71
N VAL A 340 -1.26 34.83 -1.27
CA VAL A 340 0.16 34.53 -1.00
C VAL A 340 0.54 34.70 0.48
N GLY A 341 -0.38 35.20 1.31
CA GLY A 341 -0.13 35.44 2.72
C GLY A 341 -1.33 35.96 3.47
N TRP A 342 -1.14 36.37 4.69
CA TRP A 342 -2.17 36.94 5.56
C TRP A 342 -1.59 37.77 6.69
N ASP A 343 -2.48 38.55 7.33
CA ASP A 343 -2.22 39.24 8.60
C ASP A 343 -3.51 39.23 9.46
N ASP A 344 -3.54 38.39 10.53
CA ASP A 344 -4.66 38.30 11.43
C ASP A 344 -4.93 39.60 12.21
N ASN A 345 -3.91 40.46 12.31
CA ASN A 345 -3.99 41.74 13.01
C ASN A 345 -4.29 42.92 12.08
N PHE A 346 -4.41 42.70 10.76
CA PHE A 346 -4.68 43.77 9.82
C PHE A 346 -5.95 44.54 10.24
N SER A 347 -5.80 45.83 10.52
CA SER A 347 -6.86 46.62 11.14
C SER A 347 -8.09 46.73 10.23
N LYS A 348 -9.23 46.43 10.75
CA LYS A 348 -10.53 46.64 10.07
C LYS A 348 -10.78 48.09 9.66
N THR A 349 -10.13 49.06 10.32
CA THR A 349 -10.25 50.48 9.97
C THR A 349 -9.56 50.86 8.66
N ASN A 350 -8.76 49.96 8.08
CA ASN A 350 -8.10 50.16 6.79
C ASN A 350 -9.06 50.02 5.59
N PHE A 351 -10.23 49.40 5.79
CA PHE A 351 -11.19 49.20 4.71
C PHE A 351 -12.13 50.39 4.55
N LYS A 352 -12.65 50.63 3.35
CA LYS A 352 -13.64 51.71 3.09
C LYS A 352 -14.88 51.59 3.99
N LYS A 353 -15.40 50.38 4.13
CA LYS A 353 -16.40 49.98 5.11
C LYS A 353 -15.74 49.03 6.07
N GLN A 354 -15.93 49.23 7.38
CA GLN A 354 -15.27 48.39 8.36
C GLN A 354 -15.97 47.01 8.44
N PRO A 355 -15.25 45.90 8.27
CA PRO A 355 -15.74 44.57 8.62
C PRO A 355 -15.92 44.43 10.13
N SER A 356 -16.52 43.31 10.59
CA SER A 356 -16.78 43.10 12.03
C SER A 356 -15.48 42.87 12.84
N ARG A 357 -14.47 42.26 12.24
CA ARG A 357 -13.19 41.90 12.88
C ARG A 357 -11.98 42.33 12.06
N ASN A 358 -10.82 42.30 12.70
CA ASN A 358 -9.51 42.42 12.03
C ASN A 358 -9.20 41.17 11.21
N GLY A 359 -8.22 41.29 10.35
CA GLY A 359 -7.63 40.20 9.56
C GLY A 359 -7.87 40.35 8.07
N ALA A 360 -6.82 40.03 7.31
CA ALA A 360 -6.83 40.14 5.86
C ALA A 360 -5.94 39.08 5.20
N TRP A 361 -6.32 38.65 4.02
CA TRP A 361 -5.50 37.93 3.08
C TRP A 361 -4.60 38.87 2.29
N LEU A 362 -3.36 38.49 2.02
CA LEU A 362 -2.48 39.19 1.09
C LEU A 362 -2.70 38.61 -0.32
N ILE A 363 -3.27 39.45 -1.18
CA ILE A 363 -3.61 39.10 -2.56
C ILE A 363 -2.47 39.49 -3.49
N ARG A 364 -2.12 38.62 -4.43
CA ARG A 364 -1.32 38.90 -5.60
C ARG A 364 -2.22 39.01 -6.82
N ASN A 365 -2.22 40.16 -7.45
CA ASN A 365 -3.00 40.49 -8.65
C ASN A 365 -2.16 40.29 -9.93
N SER A 366 -2.73 40.55 -11.08
CA SER A 366 -2.19 40.36 -12.44
C SER A 366 -2.26 41.58 -13.31
N TRP A 367 -2.01 42.82 -12.75
CA TRP A 367 -2.10 44.09 -13.48
C TRP A 367 -0.76 44.85 -13.53
N GLY A 368 0.35 44.13 -13.59
CA GLY A 368 1.66 44.61 -14.02
C GLY A 368 2.49 45.39 -13.02
N LYS A 369 2.10 45.53 -11.76
CA LYS A 369 2.87 46.23 -10.74
C LYS A 369 3.33 45.31 -9.62
N ASP A 370 4.62 45.33 -9.32
CA ASP A 370 5.19 44.54 -8.22
C ASP A 370 5.29 45.33 -6.91
N ASN A 371 4.24 46.10 -6.58
CA ASN A 371 4.14 46.93 -5.39
C ASN A 371 2.83 46.70 -4.63
N MET A 372 2.71 47.32 -3.45
CA MET A 372 1.46 47.37 -2.69
C MET A 372 0.49 48.35 -3.36
N SER A 373 -0.41 47.85 -4.18
CA SER A 373 -1.49 48.54 -4.88
C SER A 373 -2.50 47.55 -5.42
N LYS A 374 -3.67 48.01 -5.89
CA LYS A 374 -4.63 47.13 -6.60
C LYS A 374 -4.02 46.48 -7.84
N TYR A 375 -3.00 47.03 -8.41
CA TYR A 375 -2.30 46.52 -9.60
C TYR A 375 -1.32 45.40 -9.29
N GLY A 376 -0.82 45.31 -8.05
CA GLY A 376 0.17 44.36 -7.61
C GLY A 376 -0.30 43.53 -6.43
N TYR A 377 -0.10 44.03 -5.24
CA TYR A 377 -0.48 43.37 -3.99
C TYR A 377 -1.42 44.24 -3.18
N PHE A 378 -2.44 43.63 -2.59
CA PHE A 378 -3.36 44.36 -1.70
C PHE A 378 -3.91 43.43 -0.62
N TRP A 379 -4.52 44.02 0.40
CA TRP A 379 -5.13 43.28 1.52
C TRP A 379 -6.63 43.12 1.30
N MET A 380 -7.15 41.87 1.36
CA MET A 380 -8.56 41.57 1.27
C MET A 380 -9.08 41.09 2.62
N SER A 381 -10.17 41.70 3.08
CA SER A 381 -10.78 41.29 4.34
C SER A 381 -11.13 39.79 4.34
N TYR A 382 -10.93 39.11 5.47
CA TYR A 382 -11.45 37.73 5.68
C TYR A 382 -12.95 37.64 5.53
N GLU A 383 -13.64 38.76 5.71
CA GLU A 383 -15.11 38.86 5.62
C GLU A 383 -15.60 39.31 4.23
N ASP A 384 -14.74 39.29 3.22
CA ASP A 384 -15.15 39.58 1.85
C ASP A 384 -16.23 38.61 1.39
N THR A 385 -17.41 39.13 1.02
CA THR A 385 -18.56 38.29 0.70
C THR A 385 -18.46 37.69 -0.70
N SER A 386 -17.65 38.30 -1.56
CA SER A 386 -17.47 37.85 -2.95
C SER A 386 -16.32 36.88 -3.16
N LEU A 387 -15.40 36.81 -2.20
CA LEU A 387 -14.37 35.73 -2.23
C LEU A 387 -15.08 34.38 -2.16
N LYS A 388 -14.86 33.53 -3.15
CA LYS A 388 -15.49 32.20 -3.20
C LYS A 388 -14.89 31.25 -2.18
N ASN A 389 -15.57 30.15 -1.93
CA ASN A 389 -15.18 29.17 -0.93
C ASN A 389 -13.92 28.40 -1.36
N ALA A 390 -13.81 28.06 -2.64
CA ALA A 390 -12.69 27.29 -3.15
C ALA A 390 -11.37 28.07 -3.19
N ALA A 391 -10.38 27.57 -2.46
CA ALA A 391 -8.98 27.90 -2.67
C ALA A 391 -8.30 26.71 -3.37
N TYR A 392 -7.80 26.94 -4.59
CA TYR A 392 -7.14 25.94 -5.41
C TYR A 392 -5.63 25.91 -5.08
N VAL A 393 -5.15 24.77 -4.65
CA VAL A 393 -3.73 24.52 -4.39
C VAL A 393 -3.13 23.78 -5.58
N PHE A 394 -2.24 24.38 -6.34
CA PHE A 394 -1.58 23.73 -7.47
C PHE A 394 -0.35 22.94 -7.01
N LEU A 395 -0.34 21.64 -7.29
CA LEU A 395 0.77 20.73 -6.98
C LEU A 395 1.68 20.62 -8.20
N THR A 396 2.72 21.45 -8.25
CA THR A 396 3.56 21.60 -9.44
C THR A 396 4.96 21.02 -9.19
N GLU A 397 5.46 20.25 -10.15
CA GLU A 397 6.81 19.71 -10.16
C GLU A 397 7.58 20.18 -11.41
N PRO A 398 8.94 20.20 -11.38
CA PRO A 398 9.73 20.40 -12.60
C PRO A 398 9.43 19.32 -13.65
N ALA A 399 9.40 19.69 -14.95
CA ALA A 399 8.99 18.79 -16.03
C ALA A 399 9.92 17.59 -16.30
N ASN A 400 11.03 17.46 -15.58
CA ASN A 400 11.92 16.29 -15.67
C ASN A 400 11.50 15.10 -14.80
N ASN A 401 10.33 15.15 -14.17
CA ASN A 401 9.80 14.09 -13.31
C ASN A 401 9.33 12.86 -14.11
N TYR A 402 8.62 13.07 -15.22
CA TYR A 402 8.10 12.04 -16.11
C TYR A 402 8.36 12.41 -17.57
N GLY A 403 8.43 11.40 -18.45
CA GLY A 403 8.66 11.60 -19.87
C GLY A 403 7.40 11.45 -20.73
N HIS A 404 6.38 10.71 -20.24
CA HIS A 404 5.14 10.44 -20.97
C HIS A 404 3.94 10.46 -20.04
N ASN A 405 2.84 10.97 -20.55
CA ASN A 405 1.52 11.03 -19.91
C ASN A 405 0.55 10.19 -20.75
N TYR A 406 0.26 8.96 -20.30
CA TYR A 406 -0.78 8.13 -20.87
C TYR A 406 -2.13 8.57 -20.34
N GLN A 407 -3.00 9.01 -21.24
CA GLN A 407 -4.32 9.59 -20.93
C GLN A 407 -5.30 9.37 -22.08
N TYR A 408 -6.59 9.50 -21.77
CA TYR A 408 -7.68 9.45 -22.79
C TYR A 408 -8.56 10.69 -22.75
N ASP A 409 -8.42 11.54 -21.75
CA ASP A 409 -9.30 12.63 -21.41
C ASP A 409 -8.86 13.97 -22.05
N GLY A 410 -8.98 14.07 -23.37
CA GLY A 410 -8.59 15.26 -24.15
C GLY A 410 -9.57 16.43 -24.07
N SER A 411 -10.83 16.22 -23.73
CA SER A 411 -11.83 17.27 -23.52
C SER A 411 -11.60 18.01 -22.20
N ILE A 412 -11.80 19.35 -22.16
CA ILE A 412 -11.79 20.13 -20.92
C ILE A 412 -13.11 20.04 -20.16
N ALA A 413 -14.19 19.65 -20.82
CA ALA A 413 -15.47 19.45 -20.17
C ALA A 413 -15.46 18.15 -19.38
N SER A 414 -16.05 18.18 -18.18
CA SER A 414 -16.03 17.08 -17.22
C SER A 414 -17.44 16.71 -16.75
N VAL A 415 -17.58 15.48 -16.29
CA VAL A 415 -18.75 14.98 -15.59
C VAL A 415 -18.31 14.18 -14.37
N ASN A 416 -19.00 14.31 -13.26
CA ASN A 416 -18.74 13.53 -12.05
C ASN A 416 -19.55 12.24 -12.08
N ILE A 417 -18.90 11.12 -11.79
CA ILE A 417 -19.46 9.78 -11.89
C ILE A 417 -19.38 9.12 -10.52
N ASN A 418 -20.52 8.69 -9.98
CA ASN A 418 -20.55 7.90 -8.75
C ASN A 418 -21.32 6.60 -8.94
N MET A 419 -21.10 5.62 -8.07
CA MET A 419 -21.84 4.37 -8.06
C MET A 419 -23.16 4.56 -7.32
N ALA A 420 -24.25 4.10 -7.91
CA ALA A 420 -25.57 4.14 -7.31
C ALA A 420 -25.64 3.44 -5.95
N SER A 421 -24.83 2.42 -5.71
CA SER A 421 -24.72 1.70 -4.43
C SER A 421 -23.94 2.43 -3.34
N GLY A 422 -23.20 3.50 -3.66
CA GLY A 422 -22.40 4.29 -2.72
C GLY A 422 -21.20 3.58 -2.08
N GLY A 423 -20.39 4.33 -1.34
CA GLY A 423 -19.32 3.81 -0.44
C GLY A 423 -18.06 3.30 -1.09
N LYS A 424 -18.11 2.84 -2.33
CA LYS A 424 -16.95 2.29 -3.04
C LYS A 424 -17.04 2.57 -4.53
N MET A 425 -15.94 3.03 -5.12
CA MET A 425 -15.75 3.18 -6.56
C MET A 425 -14.50 2.45 -7.00
N VAL A 426 -14.60 1.65 -8.07
CA VAL A 426 -13.44 1.01 -8.70
C VAL A 426 -13.46 1.34 -10.17
N ALA A 427 -12.50 2.16 -10.60
CA ALA A 427 -12.36 2.59 -11.98
C ALA A 427 -10.99 2.17 -12.53
N ALA A 428 -10.89 2.00 -13.84
CA ALA A 428 -9.65 1.62 -14.50
C ALA A 428 -9.54 2.25 -15.88
N ASN A 429 -8.30 2.59 -16.28
CA ASN A 429 -7.95 2.82 -17.67
C ASN A 429 -6.93 1.75 -18.12
N VAL A 430 -7.08 1.28 -19.34
CA VAL A 430 -6.21 0.30 -19.99
C VAL A 430 -5.43 0.99 -21.09
N PHE A 431 -4.11 0.92 -21.02
CA PHE A 431 -3.18 1.57 -21.94
C PHE A 431 -2.28 0.56 -22.64
N GLN A 432 -1.66 0.97 -23.74
CA GLN A 432 -0.59 0.23 -24.38
C GLN A 432 0.70 1.07 -24.35
N ALA A 433 1.76 0.50 -23.79
CA ALA A 433 3.09 1.13 -23.80
C ALA A 433 3.62 1.21 -25.24
N ASN A 434 3.79 2.41 -25.78
CA ASN A 434 4.14 2.60 -27.17
C ASN A 434 5.20 3.67 -27.44
N SER A 435 5.68 4.38 -26.41
CA SER A 435 6.60 5.51 -26.60
C SER A 435 8.02 5.07 -26.90
N ASN A 436 8.58 4.05 -26.21
CA ASN A 436 9.93 3.59 -26.39
C ASN A 436 10.09 2.07 -26.18
N ALA A 437 11.29 1.54 -26.38
CA ALA A 437 11.60 0.11 -26.23
C ALA A 437 11.25 -0.40 -24.81
N TYR A 438 11.61 0.40 -23.79
CA TYR A 438 11.23 0.17 -22.40
C TYR A 438 10.89 1.49 -21.71
N GLU A 439 9.86 1.45 -20.92
CA GLU A 439 9.39 2.53 -20.06
C GLU A 439 9.24 2.02 -18.64
N GLU A 440 9.25 2.94 -17.71
CA GLU A 440 9.00 2.66 -16.29
C GLU A 440 7.76 3.47 -15.87
N LEU A 441 6.66 2.79 -15.57
CA LEU A 441 5.46 3.39 -14.97
C LEU A 441 5.75 3.74 -13.52
N LYS A 442 5.71 5.02 -13.19
CA LYS A 442 6.13 5.57 -11.90
C LYS A 442 4.97 6.05 -11.04
N ALA A 443 3.92 6.57 -11.67
CA ALA A 443 2.79 7.16 -10.95
C ALA A 443 1.49 6.99 -11.72
N VAL A 444 0.38 7.07 -10.99
CA VAL A 444 -0.99 7.06 -11.52
C VAL A 444 -1.74 8.25 -10.94
N SER A 445 -2.51 8.97 -11.77
CA SER A 445 -3.38 10.02 -11.26
C SER A 445 -4.85 9.68 -11.39
N PHE A 446 -5.65 10.29 -10.52
CA PHE A 446 -7.11 10.23 -10.51
C PHE A 446 -7.68 11.53 -9.93
N VAL A 447 -8.96 11.80 -10.19
CA VAL A 447 -9.65 12.99 -9.72
C VAL A 447 -10.80 12.61 -8.80
N LEU A 448 -10.85 13.23 -7.62
CA LEU A 448 -11.92 13.17 -6.64
C LEU A 448 -12.56 14.56 -6.54
N PRO A 449 -13.60 14.87 -7.34
CA PRO A 449 -14.14 16.23 -7.43
C PRO A 449 -14.87 16.66 -6.16
N GLU A 450 -15.55 15.75 -5.47
CA GLU A 450 -16.49 16.03 -4.38
C GLU A 450 -16.14 15.38 -3.05
N ASN A 451 -15.13 14.51 -3.00
CA ASN A 451 -14.84 13.71 -1.82
C ASN A 451 -13.46 14.00 -1.23
N SER A 452 -13.39 13.96 0.08
CA SER A 452 -12.15 14.08 0.86
C SER A 452 -12.00 12.91 1.82
N LYS A 453 -10.78 12.69 2.35
CA LYS A 453 -10.49 11.61 3.30
C LYS A 453 -10.88 10.21 2.79
N VAL A 454 -10.72 9.99 1.48
CA VAL A 454 -11.03 8.72 0.79
C VAL A 454 -9.81 7.80 0.86
N ASN A 455 -10.02 6.55 1.26
CA ASN A 455 -8.98 5.53 1.16
C ASN A 455 -8.84 5.13 -0.31
N TYR A 456 -7.61 5.08 -0.81
CA TYR A 456 -7.35 4.62 -2.16
C TYR A 456 -6.43 3.40 -2.18
N LYS A 457 -6.60 2.57 -3.22
CA LYS A 457 -5.71 1.46 -3.56
C LYS A 457 -5.51 1.41 -5.06
N ILE A 458 -4.27 1.61 -5.48
CA ILE A 458 -3.86 1.56 -6.89
C ILE A 458 -3.25 0.18 -7.15
N ARG A 459 -3.73 -0.49 -8.22
CA ARG A 459 -3.21 -1.77 -8.70
C ARG A 459 -2.81 -1.64 -10.15
N VAL A 460 -1.71 -2.26 -10.53
CA VAL A 460 -1.23 -2.31 -11.91
C VAL A 460 -1.22 -3.76 -12.38
N TYR A 461 -1.92 -4.03 -13.47
CA TYR A 461 -1.85 -5.29 -14.20
C TYR A 461 -1.17 -5.07 -15.54
N LYS A 462 -0.33 -5.97 -15.99
CA LYS A 462 0.33 -5.91 -17.29
C LYS A 462 0.20 -7.21 -18.06
N ASP A 463 0.45 -7.15 -19.36
CA ASP A 463 0.32 -8.28 -20.27
C ASP A 463 -1.12 -8.84 -20.22
N LEU A 464 -2.11 -7.94 -20.42
CA LEU A 464 -3.51 -8.29 -20.40
C LEU A 464 -3.81 -9.30 -21.53
N LYS A 465 -4.57 -10.34 -21.19
CA LYS A 465 -4.99 -11.40 -22.12
C LYS A 465 -6.34 -11.11 -22.76
N ASP A 466 -7.15 -10.30 -22.11
CA ASP A 466 -8.46 -9.88 -22.52
C ASP A 466 -8.58 -8.36 -22.27
N ALA A 467 -8.74 -7.60 -23.35
CA ALA A 467 -8.83 -6.14 -23.28
C ALA A 467 -10.14 -5.66 -22.62
N SER A 468 -11.16 -6.52 -22.51
CA SER A 468 -12.40 -6.21 -21.79
C SER A 468 -12.32 -6.42 -20.27
N ASN A 469 -11.21 -6.98 -19.77
CA ASN A 469 -11.01 -7.25 -18.36
C ASN A 469 -9.66 -6.68 -17.89
N PRO A 470 -9.65 -5.54 -17.19
CA PRO A 470 -8.45 -4.92 -16.65
C PRO A 470 -7.63 -5.80 -15.69
N GLU A 471 -8.22 -6.87 -15.15
CA GLU A 471 -7.55 -7.82 -14.24
C GLU A 471 -7.07 -9.10 -14.95
N SER A 472 -7.21 -9.23 -16.28
CA SER A 472 -6.85 -10.45 -17.04
C SER A 472 -5.35 -10.69 -17.19
N GLY A 473 -4.53 -9.71 -16.84
CA GLY A 473 -3.07 -9.78 -16.93
C GLY A 473 -2.38 -10.25 -15.66
N THR A 474 -1.09 -9.97 -15.57
CA THR A 474 -0.27 -10.25 -14.39
C THR A 474 -0.33 -9.06 -13.43
N LEU A 475 -0.83 -9.28 -12.21
CA LEU A 475 -0.77 -8.27 -11.14
C LEU A 475 0.67 -8.04 -10.70
N ILE A 476 1.10 -6.78 -10.71
CA ILE A 476 2.40 -6.37 -10.17
C ILE A 476 2.20 -5.99 -8.70
N SER A 477 2.18 -6.99 -7.84
CA SER A 477 1.87 -6.81 -6.41
C SER A 477 2.81 -5.84 -5.69
N SER A 478 4.07 -5.77 -6.10
CA SER A 478 5.06 -4.83 -5.56
C SER A 478 4.75 -3.35 -5.89
N ALA A 479 3.97 -3.09 -6.92
CA ALA A 479 3.54 -1.75 -7.31
C ALA A 479 2.23 -1.33 -6.65
N THR A 480 1.50 -2.27 -6.02
CA THR A 480 0.26 -1.95 -5.32
C THR A 480 0.50 -0.89 -4.26
N THR A 481 -0.22 0.22 -4.37
CA THR A 481 -0.02 1.39 -3.52
C THR A 481 -1.35 1.74 -2.84
N THR A 482 -1.29 1.97 -1.55
CA THR A 482 -2.45 2.37 -0.74
C THR A 482 -2.16 3.66 -0.02
N GLY A 483 -3.20 4.41 0.28
CA GLY A 483 -3.12 5.63 1.06
C GLY A 483 -4.50 6.20 1.30
N LYS A 484 -4.52 7.45 1.77
CA LYS A 484 -5.74 8.20 2.04
C LYS A 484 -5.59 9.60 1.49
N THR A 485 -6.63 10.11 0.85
CA THR A 485 -6.64 11.49 0.36
C THR A 485 -6.93 12.47 1.51
N SER A 486 -6.45 13.70 1.39
CA SER A 486 -6.71 14.75 2.38
C SER A 486 -7.89 15.62 1.96
N TYR A 487 -7.89 16.14 0.73
CA TYR A 487 -8.87 17.07 0.18
C TYR A 487 -9.59 16.50 -1.04
N ALA A 488 -10.66 17.13 -1.47
CA ALA A 488 -11.13 16.97 -2.85
C ALA A 488 -10.08 17.52 -3.83
N GLY A 489 -10.04 17.01 -5.05
CA GLY A 489 -9.10 17.44 -6.08
C GLY A 489 -8.49 16.30 -6.88
N ALA A 490 -7.37 16.57 -7.52
CA ALA A 490 -6.63 15.61 -8.33
C ALA A 490 -5.34 15.15 -7.64
N TYR A 491 -5.08 13.88 -7.72
CA TYR A 491 -3.94 13.23 -7.08
C TYR A 491 -3.07 12.51 -8.09
N THR A 492 -1.76 12.74 -8.05
CA THR A 492 -0.77 11.89 -8.70
C THR A 492 -0.01 11.11 -7.64
N VAL A 493 -0.26 9.82 -7.59
CA VAL A 493 0.29 8.91 -6.58
C VAL A 493 1.46 8.15 -7.18
N LYS A 494 2.65 8.31 -6.59
CA LYS A 494 3.84 7.52 -6.93
C LYS A 494 3.63 6.08 -6.47
N LEU A 495 3.88 5.12 -7.35
CA LEU A 495 3.75 3.69 -7.04
C LEU A 495 4.82 3.26 -6.02
N ASN A 496 4.48 2.32 -5.13
CA ASN A 496 5.43 1.74 -4.16
C ASN A 496 6.68 1.17 -4.83
N LYS A 497 6.50 0.58 -6.02
CA LYS A 497 7.56 0.19 -6.96
C LYS A 497 7.11 0.54 -8.36
N SER A 498 8.00 1.13 -9.14
CA SER A 498 7.76 1.36 -10.56
C SER A 498 7.64 0.04 -11.32
N VAL A 499 6.93 0.09 -12.45
CA VAL A 499 6.64 -1.08 -13.28
C VAL A 499 7.32 -0.94 -14.63
N VAL A 500 8.21 -1.87 -14.95
CA VAL A 500 8.85 -1.90 -16.26
C VAL A 500 7.86 -2.39 -17.31
N LEU A 501 7.67 -1.58 -18.35
CA LEU A 501 6.81 -1.84 -19.49
C LEU A 501 7.68 -1.93 -20.76
N LYS A 502 7.54 -3.02 -21.50
CA LYS A 502 8.13 -3.17 -22.83
C LYS A 502 7.17 -2.56 -23.84
N LYS A 503 7.69 -1.99 -24.93
CA LYS A 503 6.86 -1.52 -26.04
C LYS A 503 5.89 -2.60 -26.51
N GLY A 504 4.62 -2.25 -26.65
CA GLY A 504 3.52 -3.15 -26.99
C GLY A 504 2.83 -3.81 -25.80
N THR A 505 3.37 -3.66 -24.56
CA THR A 505 2.71 -4.16 -23.36
C THR A 505 1.39 -3.44 -23.13
N THR A 506 0.29 -4.18 -23.08
CA THR A 506 -1.01 -3.67 -22.62
C THR A 506 -1.05 -3.76 -21.09
N PHE A 507 -1.40 -2.65 -20.43
CA PHE A 507 -1.44 -2.58 -18.99
C PHE A 507 -2.66 -1.80 -18.49
N ALA A 508 -3.16 -2.17 -17.33
CA ALA A 508 -4.28 -1.50 -16.66
C ALA A 508 -3.81 -0.80 -15.39
N THR A 509 -4.28 0.42 -15.19
CA THR A 509 -4.19 1.13 -13.92
C THR A 509 -5.57 1.12 -13.28
N ILE A 510 -5.71 0.42 -12.15
CA ILE A 510 -6.97 0.27 -11.42
C ILE A 510 -6.89 1.13 -10.16
N VAL A 511 -7.85 2.02 -10.02
CA VAL A 511 -8.02 2.90 -8.86
C VAL A 511 -9.26 2.44 -8.08
N GLU A 512 -9.04 1.93 -6.89
CA GLU A 512 -10.08 1.53 -5.95
C GLU A 512 -10.17 2.60 -4.85
N LEU A 513 -11.35 3.16 -4.66
CA LEU A 513 -11.65 4.26 -3.76
C LEU A 513 -12.74 3.83 -2.79
N GLU A 514 -12.56 4.11 -1.51
CA GLU A 514 -13.51 3.67 -0.48
C GLU A 514 -13.62 4.68 0.67
N LYS A 515 -14.86 5.01 1.03
CA LYS A 515 -15.20 5.80 2.21
C LYS A 515 -16.56 5.33 2.73
N SER A 516 -16.58 4.85 3.96
CA SER A 516 -17.81 4.33 4.57
C SER A 516 -18.87 5.44 4.72
N GLY A 517 -20.09 5.16 4.29
CA GLY A 517 -21.24 6.04 4.49
C GLY A 517 -21.37 7.20 3.50
N GLU A 518 -20.47 7.33 2.53
CA GLU A 518 -20.53 8.40 1.52
C GLU A 518 -20.47 7.81 0.12
N SER A 519 -21.20 8.40 -0.84
CA SER A 519 -21.01 8.12 -2.26
C SER A 519 -19.68 8.73 -2.72
N ILE A 520 -18.94 8.01 -3.56
CA ILE A 520 -17.65 8.45 -4.08
C ILE A 520 -17.77 8.79 -5.54
N SER A 521 -17.42 10.04 -5.87
CA SER A 521 -17.38 10.53 -7.25
C SER A 521 -15.96 10.47 -7.81
N VAL A 522 -15.83 10.00 -9.05
CA VAL A 522 -14.65 10.17 -9.90
C VAL A 522 -15.02 11.03 -11.09
N GLN A 523 -14.04 11.56 -11.79
CA GLN A 523 -14.31 12.44 -12.93
C GLN A 523 -14.03 11.76 -14.25
N ALA A 524 -14.90 11.99 -15.24
CA ALA A 524 -14.73 11.62 -16.63
C ALA A 524 -14.80 12.88 -17.53
N GLU A 525 -14.27 12.76 -18.73
CA GLU A 525 -14.48 13.76 -19.77
C GLU A 525 -15.88 13.64 -20.38
N GLN A 526 -16.32 14.69 -21.08
CA GLN A 526 -17.56 14.65 -21.86
C GLN A 526 -17.51 15.53 -23.10
N SER A 527 -18.42 15.25 -24.04
CA SER A 527 -18.70 16.10 -25.18
C SER A 527 -19.79 17.09 -24.83
N THR A 528 -19.55 18.39 -25.08
CA THR A 528 -20.53 19.47 -24.89
C THR A 528 -20.08 20.73 -25.60
N THR A 529 -20.91 21.74 -25.62
CA THR A 529 -20.55 23.09 -26.10
C THR A 529 -20.68 24.07 -24.93
N LEU A 530 -19.53 24.54 -24.44
CA LEU A 530 -19.48 25.49 -23.36
C LEU A 530 -19.77 26.91 -23.88
N TRP A 531 -20.67 27.65 -23.21
CA TRP A 531 -21.04 29.05 -23.48
C TRP A 531 -21.40 29.36 -24.94
N ASN A 532 -21.89 28.37 -25.68
CA ASN A 532 -22.14 28.45 -27.11
C ASN A 532 -20.93 28.85 -27.97
N SER A 533 -19.72 28.74 -27.43
CA SER A 533 -18.50 29.24 -28.07
C SER A 533 -17.37 28.22 -28.12
N ILE A 534 -17.35 27.23 -27.23
CA ILE A 534 -16.27 26.28 -27.14
C ILE A 534 -16.84 24.89 -27.30
N LYS A 535 -16.57 24.27 -28.44
CA LYS A 535 -16.97 22.89 -28.71
C LYS A 535 -15.95 21.92 -28.12
N CYS A 536 -16.37 21.13 -27.19
CA CYS A 536 -15.62 20.03 -26.60
C CYS A 536 -16.09 18.70 -27.21
N VAL A 537 -15.16 17.89 -27.68
CA VAL A 537 -15.42 16.55 -28.20
C VAL A 537 -14.60 15.56 -27.40
N ALA A 538 -15.26 14.62 -26.75
CA ALA A 538 -14.68 13.44 -26.12
C ALA A 538 -14.94 12.24 -27.02
N THR A 539 -13.96 11.36 -27.16
CA THR A 539 -14.04 10.16 -28.01
C THR A 539 -13.51 8.97 -27.24
N ALA A 540 -14.40 8.10 -26.82
CA ALA A 540 -14.02 6.86 -26.14
C ALA A 540 -14.10 5.66 -27.09
N LYS A 541 -13.18 4.73 -26.93
CA LYS A 541 -13.11 3.48 -27.67
C LYS A 541 -13.26 2.29 -26.73
N LYS A 542 -13.78 1.19 -27.28
CA LYS A 542 -13.86 -0.09 -26.56
C LYS A 542 -12.50 -0.45 -25.97
N GLY A 543 -12.48 -0.84 -24.70
CA GLY A 543 -11.27 -1.29 -24.03
C GLY A 543 -10.41 -0.19 -23.40
N GLN A 544 -10.88 1.07 -23.32
CA GLN A 544 -10.12 2.19 -22.74
C GLN A 544 -10.42 2.42 -21.26
N SER A 545 -11.69 2.62 -20.92
CA SER A 545 -12.11 3.00 -19.55
C SER A 545 -13.17 2.07 -19.02
N PHE A 546 -13.02 1.66 -17.76
CA PHE A 546 -13.88 0.67 -17.12
C PHE A 546 -14.25 1.08 -15.70
N PHE A 547 -15.43 0.67 -15.24
CA PHE A 547 -15.77 0.62 -13.83
C PHE A 547 -16.19 -0.80 -13.43
N LYS A 548 -16.15 -1.11 -12.13
CA LYS A 548 -16.48 -2.44 -11.62
C LYS A 548 -17.84 -2.42 -10.95
N SER A 549 -18.82 -3.11 -11.53
CA SER A 549 -20.14 -3.37 -10.95
C SER A 549 -20.16 -4.76 -10.34
N GLY A 550 -20.26 -4.83 -9.00
CA GLY A 550 -20.09 -6.09 -8.27
C GLY A 550 -18.76 -6.77 -8.57
N THR A 551 -18.79 -7.92 -9.22
CA THR A 551 -17.58 -8.66 -9.66
C THR A 551 -17.20 -8.44 -11.12
N ARG A 552 -18.06 -7.79 -11.90
CA ARG A 552 -17.93 -7.62 -13.36
C ARG A 552 -17.31 -6.27 -13.71
N TRP A 553 -16.41 -6.25 -14.68
CA TRP A 553 -15.97 -5.04 -15.34
C TRP A 553 -16.97 -4.61 -16.43
N VAL A 554 -17.30 -3.34 -16.46
CA VAL A 554 -18.18 -2.71 -17.46
C VAL A 554 -17.34 -1.69 -18.23
N ASP A 555 -17.35 -1.77 -19.53
CA ASP A 555 -16.67 -0.81 -20.41
C ASP A 555 -17.47 0.49 -20.45
N TYR A 556 -16.97 1.49 -19.73
CA TYR A 556 -17.62 2.79 -19.62
C TYR A 556 -17.52 3.58 -20.93
N GLY A 557 -16.39 3.43 -21.63
CA GLY A 557 -16.15 4.10 -22.89
C GLY A 557 -17.19 3.78 -23.94
N VAL A 558 -17.50 2.50 -24.15
CA VAL A 558 -18.50 2.08 -25.14
C VAL A 558 -19.89 2.54 -24.77
N ASN A 559 -20.28 2.40 -23.51
CA ASN A 559 -21.66 2.67 -23.08
C ASN A 559 -21.98 4.17 -22.98
N HIS A 560 -21.01 5.01 -22.64
CA HIS A 560 -21.23 6.42 -22.34
C HIS A 560 -20.45 7.39 -23.25
N ASN A 561 -19.58 6.87 -24.13
CA ASN A 561 -18.66 7.66 -24.95
C ASN A 561 -17.83 8.67 -24.16
N LYS A 562 -17.30 8.22 -23.00
CA LYS A 562 -16.53 9.03 -22.05
C LYS A 562 -15.37 8.22 -21.48
N ASN A 563 -14.26 8.87 -21.17
CA ASN A 563 -13.12 8.26 -20.50
C ASN A 563 -12.92 8.84 -19.10
N PHE A 564 -12.56 8.00 -18.13
CA PHE A 564 -12.18 8.47 -16.80
C PHE A 564 -10.88 9.28 -16.84
N ARG A 565 -10.81 10.35 -16.05
CA ARG A 565 -9.59 11.14 -15.85
C ARG A 565 -8.59 10.39 -14.97
N ILE A 566 -8.16 9.22 -15.44
CA ILE A 566 -7.11 8.40 -14.85
C ILE A 566 -5.92 8.42 -15.81
N LYS A 567 -4.74 8.81 -15.31
CA LYS A 567 -3.53 8.94 -16.11
C LYS A 567 -2.43 8.02 -15.59
N ALA A 568 -1.51 7.64 -16.47
CA ALA A 568 -0.34 6.84 -16.13
C ALA A 568 0.93 7.56 -16.59
N TYR A 569 1.83 7.86 -15.65
CA TYR A 569 3.05 8.61 -15.93
C TYR A 569 4.25 7.68 -16.01
N THR A 570 4.94 7.73 -17.14
CA THR A 570 6.12 6.89 -17.41
C THR A 570 7.37 7.69 -17.74
N SER A 571 8.50 7.04 -17.70
CA SER A 571 9.76 7.57 -18.23
C SER A 571 10.51 6.49 -19.00
N ASN A 572 11.24 6.88 -20.04
CA ASN A 572 12.10 5.98 -20.81
C ASN A 572 13.24 5.43 -19.95
N ILE A 573 13.51 4.14 -20.07
CA ILE A 573 14.60 3.48 -19.34
C ILE A 573 15.39 2.54 -20.27
N THR A 574 16.62 2.24 -19.83
CA THR A 574 17.43 1.15 -20.37
C THR A 574 17.70 0.18 -19.22
N PRO A 575 16.80 -0.81 -19.00
CA PRO A 575 16.90 -1.69 -17.85
C PRO A 575 18.06 -2.69 -18.01
N ALA A 576 18.74 -3.01 -16.90
CA ALA A 576 19.72 -4.09 -16.87
C ALA A 576 19.04 -5.46 -17.06
N THR A 577 19.75 -6.39 -17.70
CA THR A 577 19.28 -7.76 -17.91
C THR A 577 20.17 -8.75 -17.18
N TYR A 578 19.59 -9.81 -16.64
CA TYR A 578 20.29 -10.86 -15.90
C TYR A 578 19.89 -12.24 -16.37
N LYS A 579 20.83 -13.18 -16.32
CA LYS A 579 20.55 -14.60 -16.61
C LYS A 579 20.02 -15.29 -15.37
N VAL A 580 18.86 -15.92 -15.48
CA VAL A 580 18.32 -16.83 -14.48
C VAL A 580 18.54 -18.25 -14.96
N THR A 581 19.23 -19.05 -14.15
CA THR A 581 19.48 -20.48 -14.41
C THR A 581 18.50 -21.30 -13.57
N PHE A 582 17.92 -22.35 -14.14
CA PHE A 582 16.99 -23.24 -13.50
C PHE A 582 17.67 -24.55 -13.11
N ASN A 583 17.86 -24.76 -11.80
CA ASN A 583 18.36 -26.03 -11.26
C ASN A 583 17.18 -26.88 -10.80
N ALA A 584 16.95 -27.98 -11.49
CA ALA A 584 15.83 -28.87 -11.17
C ALA A 584 15.97 -29.62 -9.84
N ASN A 585 17.04 -29.43 -9.08
CA ASN A 585 17.27 -29.99 -7.74
C ASN A 585 16.95 -31.51 -7.65
N GLY A 586 17.64 -32.27 -8.47
CA GLY A 586 17.47 -33.72 -8.59
C GLY A 586 16.33 -34.16 -9.53
N GLY A 587 15.71 -33.26 -10.25
CA GLY A 587 14.78 -33.50 -11.35
C GLY A 587 15.38 -33.16 -12.71
N SER A 588 14.51 -32.95 -13.70
CA SER A 588 14.84 -32.52 -15.06
C SER A 588 14.03 -31.31 -15.46
N VAL A 589 14.60 -30.38 -16.24
CA VAL A 589 13.92 -29.19 -16.78
C VAL A 589 14.33 -28.95 -18.22
N GLY A 590 13.36 -28.76 -19.12
CA GLY A 590 13.62 -28.55 -20.55
C GLY A 590 14.31 -27.21 -20.87
N THR A 591 14.04 -26.15 -20.11
CA THR A 591 14.66 -24.83 -20.28
C THR A 591 15.67 -24.60 -19.16
N ALA A 592 16.96 -24.60 -19.49
CA ALA A 592 18.01 -24.48 -18.49
C ALA A 592 18.19 -23.05 -17.96
N SER A 593 17.85 -22.02 -18.74
CA SER A 593 17.97 -20.62 -18.33
C SER A 593 17.14 -19.67 -19.20
N LYS A 594 16.87 -18.48 -18.70
CA LYS A 594 16.29 -17.36 -19.44
C LYS A 594 16.92 -16.03 -19.04
N MET A 595 16.80 -15.02 -19.91
CA MET A 595 17.14 -13.64 -19.56
C MET A 595 15.91 -12.97 -18.92
N VAL A 596 16.14 -12.20 -17.86
CA VAL A 596 15.12 -11.38 -17.20
C VAL A 596 15.58 -9.93 -17.16
N VAL A 597 14.62 -9.01 -17.14
CA VAL A 597 14.85 -7.57 -17.15
C VAL A 597 14.67 -7.04 -15.74
N SER A 598 15.63 -6.26 -15.23
CA SER A 598 15.54 -5.64 -13.90
C SER A 598 14.32 -4.73 -13.79
N GLY A 599 13.55 -4.88 -12.72
CA GLY A 599 12.31 -4.13 -12.49
C GLY A 599 11.07 -4.69 -13.18
N ASP A 600 11.24 -5.60 -14.15
CA ASP A 600 10.14 -6.36 -14.77
C ASP A 600 9.76 -7.57 -13.91
N VAL A 601 8.78 -8.35 -14.32
CA VAL A 601 8.45 -9.63 -13.69
C VAL A 601 9.27 -10.77 -14.27
N TYR A 602 9.44 -11.85 -13.49
CA TYR A 602 10.13 -13.05 -14.01
C TYR A 602 9.41 -13.66 -15.23
N GLY A 603 8.12 -13.41 -15.40
CA GLY A 603 7.31 -13.98 -16.48
C GLY A 603 7.21 -15.51 -16.39
N THR A 604 6.81 -16.15 -17.50
CA THR A 604 6.63 -17.63 -17.52
C THR A 604 7.90 -18.34 -17.07
N LEU A 605 7.74 -19.23 -16.09
CA LEU A 605 8.79 -20.09 -15.55
C LEU A 605 8.57 -21.52 -16.06
N PRO A 606 9.65 -22.29 -16.38
CA PRO A 606 9.50 -23.65 -16.85
C PRO A 606 8.99 -24.58 -15.76
N THR A 607 8.32 -25.66 -16.12
CA THR A 607 7.88 -26.70 -15.20
C THR A 607 8.86 -27.87 -15.28
N PRO A 608 9.59 -28.18 -14.20
CA PRO A 608 10.49 -29.32 -14.14
C PRO A 608 9.72 -30.59 -13.77
N THR A 609 10.36 -31.76 -13.99
CA THR A 609 9.81 -33.07 -13.60
C THR A 609 10.78 -33.83 -12.71
N LYS A 610 10.25 -34.61 -11.77
CA LYS A 610 11.02 -35.52 -10.90
C LYS A 610 10.14 -36.71 -10.52
N SER A 611 10.69 -37.92 -10.64
CA SER A 611 9.98 -39.14 -10.28
C SER A 611 9.47 -39.09 -8.82
N ASN A 612 8.24 -39.57 -8.60
CA ASN A 612 7.59 -39.64 -7.30
C ASN A 612 7.59 -38.33 -6.50
N SER A 613 7.51 -37.20 -7.19
CA SER A 613 7.56 -35.91 -6.55
C SER A 613 6.66 -34.88 -7.25
N GLN A 614 5.96 -34.09 -6.47
CA GLN A 614 5.18 -32.96 -6.93
C GLN A 614 6.03 -31.70 -6.91
N PHE A 615 6.03 -30.93 -8.00
CA PHE A 615 6.69 -29.66 -8.08
C PHE A 615 5.97 -28.58 -7.26
N LEU A 616 6.69 -27.94 -6.34
CA LEU A 616 6.14 -26.91 -5.45
C LEU A 616 6.40 -25.48 -5.96
N GLY A 617 7.38 -25.31 -6.83
CA GLY A 617 7.78 -24.02 -7.35
C GLY A 617 9.30 -23.82 -7.43
N TRP A 618 9.70 -22.66 -7.97
CA TRP A 618 11.07 -22.21 -8.03
C TRP A 618 11.43 -21.36 -6.83
N PHE A 619 12.58 -21.60 -6.20
CA PHE A 619 13.03 -20.91 -4.98
C PHE A 619 14.47 -20.40 -5.15
N THR A 620 14.86 -19.41 -4.34
CA THR A 620 16.19 -18.80 -4.39
C THR A 620 17.29 -19.64 -3.75
N ASP A 621 16.95 -20.72 -3.06
CA ASP A 621 17.86 -21.62 -2.35
C ASP A 621 17.40 -23.07 -2.53
N PRO A 622 18.29 -24.08 -2.59
CA PRO A 622 17.92 -25.46 -2.86
C PRO A 622 17.03 -26.11 -1.80
N ASN A 623 17.07 -25.66 -0.54
CA ASN A 623 16.33 -26.27 0.58
C ASN A 623 15.34 -25.32 1.24
N SER A 624 15.56 -24.01 1.07
CA SER A 624 14.81 -22.94 1.73
C SER A 624 14.56 -21.78 0.76
N GLY A 625 14.61 -20.54 1.23
CA GLY A 625 14.59 -19.35 0.40
C GLY A 625 13.20 -18.88 0.00
N THR A 626 13.17 -17.82 -0.83
CA THR A 626 11.94 -17.19 -1.30
C THR A 626 11.43 -17.83 -2.57
N GLN A 627 10.14 -18.13 -2.63
CA GLN A 627 9.49 -18.63 -3.84
C GLN A 627 9.40 -17.53 -4.89
N ILE A 628 9.82 -17.83 -6.11
CA ILE A 628 9.70 -16.96 -7.28
C ILE A 628 8.53 -17.44 -8.14
N LYS A 629 7.59 -16.54 -8.39
CA LYS A 629 6.42 -16.76 -9.26
C LYS A 629 6.55 -15.94 -10.54
N SER A 630 5.75 -16.22 -11.55
CA SER A 630 5.74 -15.48 -12.83
C SER A 630 5.57 -13.96 -12.64
N GLY A 631 4.70 -13.54 -11.69
CA GLY A 631 4.46 -12.13 -11.36
C GLY A 631 5.43 -11.52 -10.32
N THR A 632 6.44 -12.26 -9.85
CA THR A 632 7.46 -11.71 -8.94
C THR A 632 8.31 -10.69 -9.69
N THR A 633 8.52 -9.50 -9.12
CA THR A 633 9.38 -8.46 -9.70
C THR A 633 10.86 -8.89 -9.61
N VAL A 634 11.59 -8.69 -10.68
CA VAL A 634 13.03 -8.95 -10.78
C VAL A 634 13.81 -7.84 -10.05
N THR A 635 14.32 -8.14 -8.86
CA THR A 635 15.10 -7.20 -8.03
C THR A 635 16.58 -7.58 -7.91
N ILE A 636 17.00 -8.63 -8.63
CA ILE A 636 18.39 -9.11 -8.62
C ILE A 636 19.31 -8.08 -9.28
N LYS A 637 20.56 -8.06 -8.80
CA LYS A 637 21.63 -7.17 -9.33
C LYS A 637 22.77 -7.94 -9.99
N ALA A 638 22.60 -9.26 -10.16
CA ALA A 638 23.54 -10.19 -10.80
C ALA A 638 22.76 -11.41 -11.32
N ASN A 639 23.42 -12.28 -12.08
CA ASN A 639 22.84 -13.56 -12.49
C ASN A 639 22.42 -14.38 -11.29
N GLN A 640 21.31 -15.14 -11.40
CA GLN A 640 20.69 -15.90 -10.31
C GLN A 640 20.49 -17.36 -10.72
N THR A 641 20.56 -18.26 -9.75
CA THR A 641 20.08 -19.63 -9.92
C THR A 641 18.80 -19.80 -9.10
N LEU A 642 17.77 -20.37 -9.70
CA LEU A 642 16.55 -20.81 -9.03
C LEU A 642 16.54 -22.33 -8.93
N TYR A 643 16.09 -22.85 -7.80
CA TYR A 643 16.07 -24.27 -7.47
C TYR A 643 14.62 -24.77 -7.38
N ALA A 644 14.35 -25.89 -8.02
CA ALA A 644 13.06 -26.53 -7.90
C ALA A 644 12.88 -27.12 -6.49
N HIS A 645 11.76 -26.83 -5.84
CA HIS A 645 11.37 -27.52 -4.62
C HIS A 645 10.34 -28.60 -4.92
N TRP A 646 10.40 -29.68 -4.16
CA TRP A 646 9.64 -30.88 -4.39
C TRP A 646 8.94 -31.35 -3.12
N LYS A 647 7.67 -31.71 -3.22
CA LYS A 647 6.94 -32.46 -2.20
C LYS A 647 6.99 -33.94 -2.59
N THR A 648 7.50 -34.80 -1.69
CA THR A 648 7.47 -36.24 -1.91
C THR A 648 6.04 -36.70 -2.04
N SER A 649 5.72 -37.46 -3.08
CA SER A 649 4.46 -38.14 -3.19
C SER A 649 4.41 -39.24 -2.13
N GLY A 650 3.37 -39.26 -1.30
CA GLY A 650 3.23 -40.17 -0.17
C GLY A 650 1.91 -39.95 0.56
N THR A 651 1.70 -40.73 1.64
CA THR A 651 0.51 -40.63 2.46
C THR A 651 0.64 -39.50 3.47
N GLN A 652 -0.35 -38.60 3.56
CA GLN A 652 -0.42 -37.64 4.64
C GLN A 652 -0.67 -38.38 5.96
N VAL A 653 0.19 -38.17 6.95
CA VAL A 653 0.15 -38.84 8.26
C VAL A 653 -0.20 -37.89 9.40
N GLY A 654 -0.19 -36.56 9.17
CA GLY A 654 -0.58 -35.56 10.15
C GLY A 654 -0.71 -34.18 9.51
N SER A 655 -1.41 -33.25 10.22
CA SER A 655 -1.54 -31.84 9.81
C SER A 655 -1.96 -30.99 11.01
N TYR A 656 -1.21 -29.96 11.35
CA TYR A 656 -1.53 -29.02 12.43
C TYR A 656 -0.82 -27.68 12.24
N GLY A 657 -1.49 -26.57 12.60
CA GLY A 657 -0.89 -25.22 12.58
C GLY A 657 -0.28 -24.84 11.23
N GLY A 658 -0.94 -25.18 10.12
CA GLY A 658 -0.44 -24.90 8.77
C GLY A 658 0.71 -25.79 8.29
N LYS A 659 1.08 -26.82 9.06
CA LYS A 659 2.08 -27.83 8.68
C LYS A 659 1.41 -29.12 8.22
N THR A 660 1.98 -29.77 7.22
CA THR A 660 1.52 -31.07 6.68
C THR A 660 2.64 -32.08 6.74
N PHE A 661 2.37 -33.27 7.30
CA PHE A 661 3.32 -34.37 7.44
C PHE A 661 3.04 -35.45 6.40
N ILE A 662 4.05 -35.81 5.60
CA ILE A 662 3.95 -36.78 4.52
C ILE A 662 4.93 -37.92 4.79
N LYS A 663 4.42 -39.14 4.86
CA LYS A 663 5.25 -40.35 4.85
C LYS A 663 5.47 -40.76 3.39
N GLY A 664 6.72 -40.66 2.95
CA GLY A 664 7.12 -41.00 1.58
C GLY A 664 7.16 -42.49 1.35
N SER A 665 7.30 -42.91 0.08
CA SER A 665 7.52 -44.30 -0.30
C SER A 665 8.83 -44.87 0.26
N ASP A 666 9.76 -44.02 0.68
CA ASP A 666 10.99 -44.35 1.40
C ASP A 666 10.78 -44.61 2.89
N GLY A 667 9.53 -44.59 3.36
CA GLY A 667 9.15 -44.82 4.77
C GLY A 667 9.49 -43.66 5.70
N LYS A 668 10.07 -42.57 5.18
CA LYS A 668 10.49 -41.40 5.96
C LYS A 668 9.38 -40.36 6.03
N THR A 669 9.17 -39.75 7.18
CA THR A 669 8.23 -38.67 7.38
C THR A 669 8.94 -37.32 7.14
N ARG A 670 8.26 -36.40 6.38
CA ARG A 670 8.70 -35.06 6.08
C ARG A 670 7.58 -34.10 6.41
N CYS A 671 7.95 -32.90 6.90
CA CYS A 671 7.01 -31.85 7.23
C CYS A 671 7.15 -30.68 6.25
N TYR A 672 6.00 -30.11 5.84
CA TYR A 672 5.92 -28.95 4.96
C TYR A 672 5.06 -27.87 5.62
N ASN A 673 5.48 -26.60 5.52
CA ASN A 673 4.73 -25.47 6.03
C ASN A 673 3.61 -25.03 5.06
N GLU A 674 2.80 -24.04 5.42
CA GLU A 674 1.70 -23.48 4.59
C GLU A 674 2.16 -23.01 3.19
N LYS A 675 3.42 -22.62 3.06
CA LYS A 675 4.02 -22.24 1.79
C LYS A 675 4.59 -23.43 1.02
N ASN A 676 4.28 -24.66 1.45
CA ASN A 676 4.83 -25.92 0.92
C ASN A 676 6.36 -25.99 0.93
N GLN A 677 7.02 -25.31 1.85
CA GLN A 677 8.46 -25.41 2.04
C GLN A 677 8.76 -26.52 3.04
N LEU A 678 9.83 -27.26 2.76
CA LEU A 678 10.29 -28.33 3.64
C LEU A 678 10.75 -27.74 4.99
N VAL A 679 10.23 -28.26 6.06
CA VAL A 679 10.63 -27.88 7.43
C VAL A 679 11.89 -28.63 7.78
N THR A 680 12.96 -27.92 8.22
CA THR A 680 14.27 -28.50 8.55
C THR A 680 14.84 -27.87 9.81
N ASN A 681 15.65 -28.64 10.56
CA ASN A 681 16.37 -28.21 11.78
C ASN A 681 15.44 -27.55 12.83
N GLN A 682 14.24 -28.09 13.02
CA GLN A 682 13.29 -27.54 14.00
C GLN A 682 12.25 -28.57 14.42
N PHE A 683 11.62 -28.29 15.56
CA PHE A 683 10.47 -29.05 16.03
C PHE A 683 9.22 -28.79 15.17
N ALA A 684 8.41 -29.81 15.01
CA ALA A 684 7.14 -29.73 14.31
C ALA A 684 6.11 -30.65 14.99
N PHE A 685 4.93 -30.10 15.30
CA PHE A 685 3.81 -30.81 15.92
C PHE A 685 2.75 -31.10 14.85
N ASP A 686 2.21 -32.35 14.84
CA ASP A 686 1.23 -32.80 13.83
C ASP A 686 -0.22 -32.79 14.32
N GLY A 687 -0.44 -32.32 15.55
CA GLY A 687 -1.72 -32.35 16.26
C GLY A 687 -1.79 -33.45 17.32
N SER A 688 -0.86 -34.43 17.28
CA SER A 688 -0.79 -35.53 18.22
C SER A 688 0.62 -35.74 18.77
N TYR A 689 1.64 -35.58 17.93
CA TYR A 689 3.03 -35.87 18.25
C TYR A 689 3.97 -34.74 17.85
N THR A 690 5.03 -34.56 18.62
CA THR A 690 6.13 -33.66 18.29
C THR A 690 7.25 -34.45 17.61
N TYR A 691 7.79 -33.90 16.53
CA TYR A 691 8.92 -34.41 15.75
C TYR A 691 10.04 -33.37 15.73
N TYR A 692 11.29 -33.83 15.60
CA TYR A 692 12.38 -32.96 15.16
C TYR A 692 12.72 -33.24 13.70
N MET A 693 12.55 -32.26 12.86
CA MET A 693 12.86 -32.34 11.43
C MET A 693 14.35 -32.03 11.22
N GLN A 694 15.10 -32.99 10.73
CA GLN A 694 16.54 -32.91 10.50
C GLN A 694 16.87 -31.98 9.31
N ALA A 695 18.17 -31.72 9.06
CA ALA A 695 18.64 -30.87 7.96
C ALA A 695 18.21 -31.36 6.57
N ASP A 696 18.00 -32.69 6.40
CA ASP A 696 17.50 -33.31 5.19
C ASP A 696 15.96 -33.30 5.09
N GLY A 697 15.29 -32.72 6.09
CA GLY A 697 13.83 -32.63 6.20
C GLY A 697 13.14 -33.92 6.65
N THR A 698 13.87 -34.95 7.06
CA THR A 698 13.28 -36.16 7.63
C THR A 698 13.15 -36.09 9.14
N SER A 699 12.17 -36.78 9.74
CA SER A 699 12.04 -36.87 11.19
C SER A 699 13.19 -37.68 11.81
N MET A 700 13.73 -37.20 12.93
CA MET A 700 14.69 -37.92 13.76
C MET A 700 13.98 -39.10 14.39
N LYS A 701 14.66 -40.27 14.50
CA LYS A 701 14.07 -41.54 15.03
C LYS A 701 15.08 -42.27 15.89
N ASP A 702 14.58 -42.98 16.92
CA ASP A 702 15.35 -43.80 17.87
C ASP A 702 16.67 -43.15 18.29
N ARG A 703 16.56 -41.92 18.85
CA ARG A 703 17.75 -41.13 19.16
C ARG A 703 17.58 -40.27 20.40
N LEU A 704 18.50 -40.47 21.38
CA LEU A 704 18.80 -39.51 22.44
C LEU A 704 19.66 -38.41 21.87
N THR A 705 19.28 -37.17 22.11
CA THR A 705 19.99 -35.99 21.62
C THR A 705 19.81 -34.84 22.58
N TYR A 706 20.71 -33.84 22.50
CA TYR A 706 20.51 -32.59 23.24
C TYR A 706 19.36 -31.80 22.66
N HIS A 707 18.51 -31.29 23.54
CA HIS A 707 17.55 -30.23 23.15
C HIS A 707 18.32 -29.00 22.67
N PRO A 708 17.75 -28.12 21.83
CA PRO A 708 18.43 -26.94 21.31
C PRO A 708 18.89 -25.92 22.35
N ASP A 709 18.44 -26.02 23.61
CA ASP A 709 18.96 -25.25 24.74
C ASP A 709 20.39 -25.62 25.13
N GLY A 710 20.89 -26.78 24.67
CA GLY A 710 22.22 -27.28 24.94
C GLY A 710 22.42 -27.92 26.34
N GLU A 711 21.39 -27.96 27.17
CA GLU A 711 21.47 -28.43 28.58
C GLU A 711 20.72 -29.75 28.76
N HIS A 712 19.52 -29.89 28.19
CA HIS A 712 18.65 -31.03 28.41
C HIS A 712 18.81 -32.07 27.32
N ILE A 713 18.56 -33.34 27.67
CA ILE A 713 18.53 -34.46 26.73
C ILE A 713 17.09 -34.88 26.53
N ILE A 714 16.73 -35.11 25.27
CA ILE A 714 15.41 -35.55 24.79
C ILE A 714 15.54 -36.84 23.97
N TYR A 715 14.45 -37.53 23.76
CA TYR A 715 14.44 -38.73 22.95
C TYR A 715 13.29 -38.73 21.92
N PHE A 716 13.63 -39.16 20.71
CA PHE A 716 12.66 -39.49 19.69
C PHE A 716 12.58 -41.01 19.53
N ASP A 717 11.36 -41.56 19.63
CA ASP A 717 11.11 -42.98 19.53
C ASP A 717 11.38 -43.51 18.11
N THR A 718 11.13 -44.82 17.91
CA THR A 718 11.30 -45.47 16.61
C THR A 718 10.38 -44.96 15.52
N GLU A 719 9.26 -44.31 15.88
CA GLU A 719 8.35 -43.64 14.96
C GLU A 719 8.73 -42.18 14.69
N GLY A 720 9.61 -41.65 15.54
CA GLY A 720 10.11 -40.26 15.45
C GLY A 720 9.32 -39.31 16.33
N HIS A 721 8.53 -39.79 17.26
CA HIS A 721 7.80 -38.99 18.22
C HIS A 721 8.69 -38.63 19.42
N GLU A 722 8.66 -37.41 19.84
CA GLU A 722 9.28 -36.95 21.09
C GLU A 722 8.52 -37.57 22.26
N VAL A 723 9.26 -38.09 23.26
CA VAL A 723 8.69 -38.77 24.41
C VAL A 723 8.51 -37.81 25.56
N PHE A 724 7.31 -37.77 26.13
CA PHE A 724 6.94 -36.90 27.28
C PHE A 724 6.31 -37.74 28.39
N THR A 725 6.54 -37.38 29.62
CA THR A 725 5.88 -37.94 30.85
C THR A 725 5.72 -39.44 30.81
N ASN A 726 6.79 -40.17 30.49
CA ASN A 726 6.70 -41.62 30.33
C ASN A 726 8.07 -42.31 30.56
N PHE A 727 7.99 -43.58 30.97
CA PHE A 727 9.09 -44.52 30.82
C PHE A 727 9.16 -45.01 29.36
N GLN A 728 10.32 -44.91 28.78
CA GLN A 728 10.57 -45.32 27.40
C GLN A 728 11.81 -46.22 27.31
N TYR A 729 11.65 -47.44 26.82
CA TYR A 729 12.80 -48.24 26.40
C TYR A 729 13.41 -47.59 25.14
N CYS A 730 14.68 -47.28 25.19
CA CYS A 730 15.43 -46.61 24.12
C CYS A 730 16.35 -47.65 23.46
N PRO A 731 15.99 -48.26 22.31
CA PRO A 731 16.79 -49.29 21.64
C PRO A 731 18.22 -48.85 21.32
N SER A 732 18.36 -47.57 20.93
CA SER A 732 19.67 -46.95 20.57
C SER A 732 20.70 -46.98 21.72
N VAL A 733 20.26 -47.05 22.98
CA VAL A 733 21.12 -47.15 24.18
C VAL A 733 20.95 -48.40 24.98
N GLY A 734 19.87 -49.17 24.76
CA GLY A 734 19.62 -50.49 25.32
C GLY A 734 19.04 -50.52 26.72
N TYR A 735 18.49 -49.40 27.21
CA TYR A 735 17.87 -49.32 28.56
C TYR A 735 16.63 -48.42 28.56
N THR A 736 15.86 -48.51 29.66
CA THR A 736 14.66 -47.71 29.88
C THR A 736 15.05 -46.36 30.56
N CYS A 737 14.53 -45.28 29.99
CA CYS A 737 14.66 -43.91 30.50
C CYS A 737 13.31 -43.41 30.99
N TYR A 738 13.31 -42.31 31.75
CA TYR A 738 12.10 -41.53 32.05
C TYR A 738 12.29 -40.09 31.57
N PHE A 739 11.25 -39.62 30.93
CA PHE A 739 11.17 -38.23 30.41
C PHE A 739 10.06 -37.49 31.15
N ASP A 740 10.29 -36.22 31.49
CA ASP A 740 9.31 -35.38 32.18
C ASP A 740 8.25 -34.79 31.25
N SER A 741 7.42 -33.87 31.76
CA SER A 741 6.36 -33.22 31.00
C SER A 741 6.88 -32.26 29.92
N GLN A 742 8.17 -31.95 29.96
CA GLN A 742 8.84 -31.13 28.93
C GLN A 742 9.66 -31.98 27.93
N GLY A 743 9.65 -33.32 28.13
CA GLY A 743 10.42 -34.28 27.35
C GLY A 743 11.88 -34.45 27.81
N TYR A 744 12.25 -33.91 28.94
CA TYR A 744 13.64 -33.92 29.42
C TYR A 744 13.97 -35.18 30.18
N LEU A 745 15.10 -35.77 29.85
CA LEU A 745 15.63 -37.02 30.48
C LEU A 745 15.98 -36.79 31.94
N TYR A 746 15.43 -37.62 32.84
CA TYR A 746 15.83 -37.66 34.22
C TYR A 746 17.17 -38.38 34.38
N LYS A 747 18.07 -37.78 35.13
CA LYS A 747 19.40 -38.33 35.47
C LYS A 747 19.70 -38.12 36.94
N ASP A 748 20.26 -39.15 37.56
CA ASP A 748 20.61 -39.10 39.00
C ASP A 748 19.41 -38.67 39.87
N GLN A 749 18.21 -39.16 39.53
CA GLN A 749 16.98 -38.65 40.10
C GLN A 749 16.00 -39.76 40.49
N ILE A 750 15.38 -39.61 41.66
CA ILE A 750 14.21 -40.37 42.07
C ILE A 750 12.99 -39.80 41.40
N THR A 751 12.17 -40.62 40.78
CA THR A 751 10.90 -40.20 40.21
C THR A 751 9.73 -41.03 40.72
N PHE A 752 8.54 -40.44 40.73
CA PHE A 752 7.32 -41.06 41.23
C PHE A 752 6.32 -41.18 40.05
N VAL A 753 5.86 -42.41 39.81
CA VAL A 753 4.79 -42.64 38.83
C VAL A 753 3.67 -43.42 39.51
N GLY A 754 2.55 -42.74 39.73
CA GLY A 754 1.51 -43.22 40.64
C GLY A 754 2.03 -43.37 42.06
N ASN A 755 1.89 -44.60 42.62
CA ASN A 755 2.39 -44.90 43.98
C ASN A 755 3.78 -45.58 43.96
N SER A 756 4.38 -45.73 42.80
CA SER A 756 5.66 -46.41 42.63
C SER A 756 6.80 -45.45 42.56
N VAL A 757 7.93 -45.81 43.12
CA VAL A 757 9.17 -45.03 43.17
C VAL A 757 10.21 -45.67 42.27
N TYR A 758 10.93 -44.87 41.48
CA TYR A 758 11.97 -45.31 40.57
C TYR A 758 13.20 -44.46 40.71
N TYR A 759 14.35 -44.98 40.29
CA TYR A 759 15.61 -44.19 40.21
C TYR A 759 16.19 -44.26 38.80
N LEU A 760 16.51 -43.10 38.26
CA LEU A 760 17.23 -42.93 37.00
C LEU A 760 18.68 -42.55 37.34
N ASN A 761 19.64 -43.37 36.88
CA ASN A 761 21.06 -43.18 37.22
C ASN A 761 21.72 -42.04 36.37
N ALA A 762 23.04 -41.83 36.52
CA ALA A 762 23.81 -40.79 35.84
C ALA A 762 23.70 -40.86 34.30
N ASN A 763 23.40 -42.03 33.73
CA ASN A 763 23.16 -42.17 32.29
C ASN A 763 21.67 -41.98 31.90
N GLY A 764 20.79 -41.76 32.89
CA GLY A 764 19.35 -41.76 32.72
C GLY A 764 18.72 -43.12 32.56
N ALA A 765 19.47 -44.18 32.81
CA ALA A 765 18.96 -45.53 32.81
C ALA A 765 18.18 -45.82 34.09
N MET A 766 17.00 -46.39 33.98
CA MET A 766 16.21 -46.84 35.11
C MET A 766 16.90 -48.05 35.75
N GLU A 767 17.19 -47.95 37.06
CA GLU A 767 17.71 -49.07 37.84
C GLU A 767 16.65 -50.17 37.98
N GLN A 768 17.06 -51.43 37.82
CA GLN A 768 16.15 -52.53 37.89
C GLN A 768 16.88 -53.86 38.24
N GLY A 769 16.15 -54.75 38.91
CA GLY A 769 16.58 -56.12 39.17
C GLY A 769 17.78 -56.27 40.13
N GLY A 770 18.00 -55.34 41.08
CA GLY A 770 19.13 -55.45 41.99
C GLY A 770 19.39 -54.27 42.89
N TRP A 771 20.52 -54.35 43.53
CA TRP A 771 21.05 -53.26 44.38
C TRP A 771 21.76 -52.20 43.55
N PHE A 772 21.55 -50.98 43.89
CA PHE A 772 22.23 -49.85 43.26
C PHE A 772 22.63 -48.78 44.31
N GLN A 773 23.54 -47.90 43.91
CA GLN A 773 23.97 -46.75 44.74
C GLN A 773 23.39 -45.48 44.16
N PHE A 774 22.80 -44.62 45.02
CA PHE A 774 22.37 -43.31 44.62
C PHE A 774 23.55 -42.35 44.29
N ALA A 775 23.32 -41.33 43.51
CA ALA A 775 24.33 -40.37 43.06
C ALA A 775 25.09 -39.66 44.20
N ASN A 776 24.53 -39.62 45.41
CA ASN A 776 25.19 -39.07 46.58
C ASN A 776 26.39 -39.91 47.04
N GLY A 777 26.61 -41.10 46.51
CA GLY A 777 27.71 -42.01 46.82
C GLY A 777 27.68 -42.62 48.20
N LEU A 778 26.66 -42.35 48.98
CA LEU A 778 26.49 -42.85 50.36
C LEU A 778 25.32 -43.80 50.50
N ASP A 779 24.21 -43.51 49.90
CA ASP A 779 22.98 -44.23 50.03
C ASP A 779 22.86 -45.29 48.94
N TYR A 780 22.16 -46.38 49.21
CA TYR A 780 21.82 -47.40 48.28
C TYR A 780 20.36 -47.79 48.42
N GLY A 781 19.84 -48.38 47.38
CA GLY A 781 18.47 -48.86 47.26
C GLY A 781 18.40 -50.21 46.56
N PHE A 782 17.25 -50.83 46.57
CA PHE A 782 16.96 -52.01 45.80
C PHE A 782 15.83 -51.75 44.79
N ALA A 783 16.09 -52.01 43.52
CA ALA A 783 15.11 -51.95 42.46
C ALA A 783 14.64 -53.36 42.11
N ASN A 784 13.32 -53.57 42.07
CA ASN A 784 12.69 -54.79 41.56
C ASN A 784 12.96 -54.96 40.05
N SER A 785 12.62 -56.14 39.51
CA SER A 785 12.84 -56.42 38.11
C SER A 785 12.01 -55.54 37.16
N ASP A 786 10.97 -54.90 37.67
CA ASP A 786 10.14 -53.90 36.95
C ASP A 786 10.63 -52.45 37.16
N GLY A 787 11.73 -52.25 37.88
CA GLY A 787 12.33 -50.94 38.21
C GLY A 787 11.74 -50.24 39.43
N THR A 788 10.66 -50.74 40.04
CA THR A 788 10.10 -50.14 41.25
C THR A 788 11.05 -50.33 42.42
N LEU A 789 11.26 -49.30 43.24
CA LEU A 789 12.07 -49.37 44.41
C LEU A 789 11.33 -50.00 45.57
N ILE A 790 12.05 -50.76 46.43
CA ILE A 790 11.54 -51.08 47.74
C ILE A 790 11.47 -49.82 48.56
N THR A 791 10.33 -49.54 49.19
CA THR A 791 10.08 -48.35 49.95
C THR A 791 9.32 -48.64 51.23
N THR A 792 9.45 -47.78 52.21
CA THR A 792 8.65 -47.72 53.46
C THR A 792 8.52 -49.12 54.14
N GLY A 793 9.63 -49.68 54.51
CA GLY A 793 9.58 -50.97 55.21
C GLY A 793 10.94 -51.61 55.50
N PHE A 794 10.89 -52.64 56.35
CA PHE A 794 12.07 -53.49 56.63
C PHE A 794 12.25 -54.52 55.49
N SER A 795 13.52 -54.65 55.09
CA SER A 795 13.92 -55.67 54.11
C SER A 795 15.39 -56.02 54.35
N TYR A 796 16.08 -56.64 53.41
CA TYR A 796 17.49 -57.03 53.57
C TYR A 796 18.38 -56.23 52.62
N ASP A 797 19.63 -55.99 53.13
CA ASP A 797 20.69 -55.37 52.32
C ASP A 797 21.46 -56.45 51.51
N PRO A 798 22.41 -56.06 50.63
CA PRO A 798 23.22 -56.99 49.83
C PRO A 798 23.99 -58.07 50.65
N TYR A 799 24.20 -57.81 51.97
CA TYR A 799 24.91 -58.71 52.87
C TYR A 799 24.00 -59.57 53.75
N GLY A 800 22.64 -59.52 53.46
CA GLY A 800 21.64 -60.28 54.19
C GLY A 800 21.31 -59.70 55.59
N ARG A 801 21.65 -58.50 55.90
CA ARG A 801 21.33 -57.79 57.16
C ARG A 801 20.03 -57.04 57.02
N VAL A 802 19.23 -56.91 58.08
CA VAL A 802 17.98 -56.14 58.05
C VAL A 802 18.24 -54.68 57.95
N VAL A 803 17.58 -53.99 57.03
CA VAL A 803 17.59 -52.54 56.86
C VAL A 803 16.17 -52.04 56.73
N PHE A 804 15.97 -50.72 56.92
CA PHE A 804 14.67 -50.05 56.67
C PHE A 804 14.78 -49.11 55.48
N TYR A 805 13.89 -49.21 54.52
CA TYR A 805 13.80 -48.29 53.38
C TYR A 805 12.83 -47.13 53.66
N HIS A 806 13.26 -45.92 53.44
CA HIS A 806 12.43 -44.73 53.44
C HIS A 806 11.45 -44.73 52.25
N TRP A 807 10.52 -43.82 52.29
CA TRP A 807 9.51 -43.60 51.21
C TRP A 807 10.15 -43.33 49.83
N ASN A 808 11.36 -42.86 49.78
CA ASN A 808 12.13 -42.54 48.59
C ASN A 808 13.10 -43.66 48.16
N GLY A 809 13.01 -44.80 48.78
CA GLY A 809 13.82 -46.01 48.48
C GLY A 809 15.24 -45.98 49.06
N MET A 810 15.64 -44.94 49.80
CA MET A 810 16.94 -44.92 50.46
C MET A 810 16.91 -45.70 51.79
N VAL A 811 18.01 -46.32 52.14
CA VAL A 811 18.16 -47.00 53.42
C VAL A 811 18.23 -46.00 54.57
N ALA A 812 17.45 -46.20 55.60
CA ALA A 812 17.41 -45.36 56.79
C ALA A 812 18.66 -45.55 57.67
N ARG A 813 19.12 -44.46 58.26
CA ARG A 813 20.23 -44.45 59.20
C ARG A 813 19.86 -43.74 60.50
N GLY A 814 20.48 -44.12 61.61
CA GLY A 814 20.21 -43.49 62.89
C GLY A 814 18.94 -44.05 63.55
N LEU A 815 18.15 -43.16 64.18
CA LEU A 815 16.95 -43.56 64.90
C LEU A 815 15.67 -43.29 64.08
N ILE A 816 14.88 -44.30 63.82
CA ILE A 816 13.56 -44.19 63.20
C ILE A 816 12.49 -44.70 64.19
N SER A 817 11.24 -44.30 64.00
CA SER A 817 10.14 -44.72 64.89
C SER A 817 8.84 -44.98 64.09
N ASP A 818 8.07 -45.98 64.51
CA ASP A 818 6.72 -46.23 64.06
C ASP A 818 5.64 -45.71 65.03
N GLY A 819 6.06 -44.99 66.09
CA GLY A 819 5.22 -44.45 67.13
C GLY A 819 5.03 -45.44 68.32
N VAL A 820 5.47 -46.68 68.16
CA VAL A 820 5.43 -47.72 69.24
C VAL A 820 6.86 -48.06 69.71
N TYR A 821 7.76 -48.18 68.74
CA TYR A 821 9.15 -48.51 68.94
C TYR A 821 10.07 -47.49 68.25
N TYR A 822 11.21 -47.24 68.85
CA TYR A 822 12.38 -46.71 68.18
C TYR A 822 13.25 -47.86 67.67
N TYR A 823 13.61 -47.79 66.41
CA TYR A 823 14.55 -48.70 65.76
C TYR A 823 15.85 -47.98 65.51
N SER A 824 16.89 -48.60 66.10
CA SER A 824 18.26 -48.07 65.91
C SER A 824 18.84 -48.71 64.64
N MET A 825 19.12 -47.87 63.66
CA MET A 825 19.78 -48.23 62.41
C MET A 825 21.26 -47.76 62.52
N ASP A 826 22.19 -48.53 61.98
CA ASP A 826 23.57 -48.12 61.90
C ASP A 826 23.73 -46.80 61.13
N THR A 827 24.55 -45.87 61.66
CA THR A 827 24.72 -44.53 61.12
C THR A 827 25.58 -44.50 59.83
N THR A 828 26.32 -45.61 59.57
CA THR A 828 27.18 -45.72 58.39
C THR A 828 26.53 -46.43 57.25
N ASP A 829 25.96 -47.62 57.49
CA ASP A 829 25.44 -48.48 56.46
C ASP A 829 23.91 -48.80 56.57
N GLY A 830 23.27 -48.35 57.69
CA GLY A 830 21.84 -48.42 57.89
C GLY A 830 21.32 -49.84 58.33
N HIS A 831 22.20 -50.81 58.71
CA HIS A 831 21.65 -52.09 59.14
C HIS A 831 21.04 -51.94 60.55
N TYR A 832 20.04 -52.78 60.86
CA TYR A 832 19.28 -52.75 62.10
C TYR A 832 20.11 -53.27 63.25
N LEU A 833 20.22 -52.46 64.32
CA LEU A 833 20.98 -52.72 65.52
C LEU A 833 20.11 -53.17 66.70
N GLY A 834 18.85 -52.87 66.72
CA GLY A 834 17.94 -53.20 67.81
C GLY A 834 16.74 -52.23 67.90
N GLN A 835 15.79 -52.51 68.80
CA GLN A 835 14.65 -51.65 69.03
C GLN A 835 14.37 -51.49 70.52
N PHE A 836 13.77 -50.36 70.92
CA PHE A 836 13.25 -50.08 72.21
C PHE A 836 11.94 -49.29 72.16
N PRO A 837 11.07 -49.47 73.19
CA PRO A 837 9.76 -48.82 73.10
C PRO A 837 9.86 -47.30 73.20
N VAL A 838 8.93 -46.59 72.55
CA VAL A 838 8.80 -45.16 72.72
C VAL A 838 8.22 -44.92 74.11
N GLN A 839 8.95 -44.14 74.98
CA GLN A 839 8.53 -43.86 76.36
C GLN A 839 7.41 -42.87 76.39
#